data_9324d3a53554db9edfcebeebc248f468
#
_entry.id   9324d3a53554db9edfcebeebc248f468
#
_cell.length_a   1.000
_cell.length_b   1.000
_cell.length_c   1.000
_cell.angle_alpha   90.00
_cell.angle_beta   90.00
_cell.angle_gamma   90.00
#
_symmetry.space_group_name_H-M   'P 1'
#
loop_
_entity.id
_entity.type
_entity.pdbx_description
1 polymer ?
#
loop_
_entity_poly.entity_id
_entity_poly.type
_entity_poly.pdbx_seq_one_letter_code
_entity_poly.pdbx_strand_id
1 'polypeptide(L)'
;MNCGLPGSENAVRIPGVRDRLRSDASRIVGRALMKYRIQNILLPDPTVCDEERMYYRRMGLLAQVEGTLRIRKYASCEFSTYFNSFSLNKWRRYTRLSNLHLSLQLDGEFIVSLYSARWFRGSVVRECLQTVKISSDKKAEFTFPVDITSNDSIYFKLTALQEDSVFYGGYYYTEVLKKDLNPVEIDLIMCTYRREFYLKRNLDLIVNQYLRVKRYNGSAHFHILVVDNGQTLDPKEIVRPGLVDLYPNINAGGSGGFCRGMMESLHNEKSTHMILMDDDVLVQVEAFEKTYNFLTLLKEEYNKAFIGGAMIRLDQKNIQHENLATFKGYRLVGLKQQLNLNQYSLVLFNEMPEPIHPVYAAWWYCCMPKTIVNAQNLPYPFFVRMDDIEYSVRNIKEAISLNGICVWHDAFDNKYSTLMEDYFMFRNNLVVDAVHGEGDKYIVSAFFTFRFIRAMFQSDYGGAELLCDGVDNFLKGPEFFKTVDPVQDRAEHGTKQTKAVPVGDYDKFDVFYGEFRAAVDKNRESIIKQWFRYLTLNGHLLPSALMHRSGFAEYGYGSHSKMFFGKRTTLAIDPNFQTVTELKRSSKKDVQLYARGISTCLRLFTEYDRLRKEYKAEFPAMTNEVFWTHYLRLDEKKAAEKDKKRADGKPPGGSPAGE
;
A
#
# COMPACT_ATOMS: atom_id res chain seq x y z
N MET A 1 32.07 29.58 64.35
CA MET A 1 31.17 29.92 65.48
C MET A 1 30.05 28.92 65.47
N ASN A 2 30.00 28.10 66.53
CA ASN A 2 28.94 27.15 66.84
C ASN A 2 27.58 27.80 67.07
N CYS A 3 26.52 27.04 66.77
CA CYS A 3 25.24 26.90 67.49
C CYS A 3 24.28 26.25 66.50
N GLY A 4 23.70 25.09 66.64
CA GLY A 4 23.16 24.42 67.81
C GLY A 4 21.79 23.95 67.40
N LEU A 5 21.58 22.63 67.23
CA LEU A 5 20.25 22.01 67.09
C LEU A 5 19.43 22.15 68.42
N PRO A 6 18.10 22.14 68.34
CA PRO A 6 17.36 21.20 69.17
C PRO A 6 16.36 20.34 68.40
N GLY A 7 16.32 19.07 68.82
CA GLY A 7 15.35 18.10 68.42
C GLY A 7 14.03 18.22 69.18
N SER A 8 13.11 17.49 68.70
CA SER A 8 12.16 16.57 69.34
C SER A 8 10.82 16.50 68.57
N GLU A 9 10.55 15.32 68.06
CA GLU A 9 9.35 14.51 68.24
C GLU A 9 8.01 15.26 68.37
N ASN A 10 7.18 15.09 67.33
CA ASN A 10 5.75 14.76 67.54
C ASN A 10 5.17 14.23 66.21
N ALA A 11 5.30 12.91 66.03
CA ALA A 11 4.59 12.20 64.95
C ALA A 11 3.15 11.90 65.44
N VAL A 12 2.19 12.64 64.93
CA VAL A 12 0.78 12.33 65.08
C VAL A 12 0.49 11.03 64.30
N ARG A 13 0.22 9.94 65.01
CA ARG A 13 -0.27 8.67 64.46
C ARG A 13 -1.73 8.87 64.04
N ILE A 14 -2.04 8.87 62.76
CA ILE A 14 -3.39 8.69 62.22
C ILE A 14 -3.58 7.17 62.00
N PRO A 15 -4.45 6.48 62.76
CA PRO A 15 -4.77 5.08 62.53
C PRO A 15 -5.65 4.97 61.26
N GLY A 16 -5.31 4.08 60.34
CA GLY A 16 -6.15 3.71 59.20
C GLY A 16 -5.57 3.92 57.81
N VAL A 17 -4.49 4.67 57.66
CA VAL A 17 -3.88 4.91 56.31
C VAL A 17 -2.89 3.84 55.89
N ARG A 18 -2.20 3.20 56.87
CA ARG A 18 -1.24 2.09 56.54
C ARG A 18 -1.91 0.79 56.11
N ASP A 19 -3.12 0.54 56.58
CA ASP A 19 -3.83 -0.73 56.23
C ASP A 19 -4.55 -0.58 54.87
N ARG A 20 -4.99 0.60 54.46
CA ARG A 20 -5.46 0.79 53.08
C ARG A 20 -4.34 0.78 52.06
N LEU A 21 -3.18 1.37 52.32
CA LEU A 21 -2.02 1.30 51.44
C LEU A 21 -1.41 -0.12 51.35
N ARG A 22 -1.54 -0.94 52.42
CA ARG A 22 -1.17 -2.38 52.39
C ARG A 22 -2.20 -3.24 51.67
N SER A 23 -3.51 -2.95 51.79
CA SER A 23 -4.54 -3.67 51.01
C SER A 23 -4.51 -3.34 49.54
N ASP A 24 -4.19 -2.12 49.16
CA ASP A 24 -4.02 -1.72 47.74
C ASP A 24 -2.69 -2.23 47.19
N ALA A 25 -1.59 -2.20 47.95
CA ALA A 25 -0.32 -2.82 47.57
C ALA A 25 -0.42 -4.35 47.44
N SER A 26 -1.20 -5.04 48.34
CA SER A 26 -1.40 -6.50 48.21
C SER A 26 -2.36 -6.89 47.08
N ARG A 27 -3.25 -5.99 46.62
CA ARG A 27 -4.06 -6.18 45.40
C ARG A 27 -3.28 -5.90 44.12
N ILE A 28 -2.21 -5.10 44.15
CA ILE A 28 -1.32 -4.81 43.02
C ILE A 28 -0.27 -5.95 42.80
N VAL A 29 0.09 -6.71 43.82
CA VAL A 29 1.11 -7.78 43.78
C VAL A 29 0.70 -9.04 42.98
N GLY A 30 -0.50 -9.10 42.39
CA GLY A 30 -0.97 -10.26 41.60
C GLY A 30 -0.90 -10.13 40.06
N ARG A 31 -0.35 -9.03 39.49
CA ARG A 31 -0.34 -8.80 38.04
C ARG A 31 1.05 -8.44 37.57
N ALA A 32 1.84 -9.42 37.21
CA ALA A 32 3.17 -9.23 36.66
C ALA A 32 3.09 -8.51 35.29
N LEU A 33 3.79 -7.41 35.14
CA LEU A 33 4.07 -6.81 33.83
C LEU A 33 4.82 -7.83 32.98
N MET A 34 4.44 -7.94 31.72
CA MET A 34 5.15 -8.77 30.74
C MET A 34 5.97 -7.91 29.79
N LYS A 35 7.15 -8.40 29.45
CA LYS A 35 7.98 -7.83 28.40
C LYS A 35 7.34 -8.13 27.04
N TYR A 36 6.82 -7.10 26.35
CA TYR A 36 6.12 -7.22 25.08
C TYR A 36 6.95 -6.55 23.97
N ARG A 37 7.46 -7.37 23.05
CA ARG A 37 8.23 -6.87 21.89
C ARG A 37 7.31 -6.10 20.96
N ILE A 38 7.77 -4.95 20.46
CA ILE A 38 6.97 -4.10 19.58
C ILE A 38 7.63 -3.83 18.23
N GLN A 39 8.97 -3.93 18.14
CA GLN A 39 9.70 -3.79 16.89
C GLN A 39 11.05 -4.50 16.99
N ASN A 40 11.38 -5.37 16.06
CA ASN A 40 12.68 -6.00 15.96
C ASN A 40 13.69 -5.10 15.23
N ILE A 41 14.98 -5.28 15.53
CA ILE A 41 16.07 -4.66 14.77
C ILE A 41 16.42 -5.60 13.62
N LEU A 42 16.32 -5.09 12.41
CA LEU A 42 16.49 -5.84 11.17
C LEU A 42 17.87 -5.62 10.57
N LEU A 43 18.38 -6.65 9.94
CA LEU A 43 19.55 -6.60 9.06
C LEU A 43 19.12 -6.87 7.61
N PRO A 44 19.88 -6.45 6.60
CA PRO A 44 19.59 -6.74 5.19
C PRO A 44 19.31 -8.22 4.96
N ASP A 45 18.24 -8.49 4.21
CA ASP A 45 17.89 -9.81 3.71
C ASP A 45 17.95 -9.79 2.17
N PRO A 46 18.96 -10.42 1.54
CA PRO A 46 19.08 -10.42 0.10
C PRO A 46 17.87 -11.01 -0.66
N THR A 47 17.06 -11.85 0.00
CA THR A 47 15.84 -12.40 -0.60
C THR A 47 14.71 -11.39 -0.71
N VAL A 48 14.76 -10.31 0.07
CA VAL A 48 13.76 -9.24 0.09
C VAL A 48 14.39 -7.91 -0.31
N CYS A 49 15.33 -7.39 0.49
CA CYS A 49 16.01 -6.12 0.26
C CYS A 49 17.45 -6.15 0.78
N ASP A 50 18.40 -5.93 -0.12
CA ASP A 50 19.84 -5.88 0.14
C ASP A 50 20.40 -4.46 0.32
N GLU A 51 19.55 -3.44 0.24
CA GLU A 51 19.91 -2.03 0.45
C GLU A 51 20.32 -1.76 1.91
N GLU A 52 21.60 -1.83 2.19
CA GLU A 52 22.18 -1.70 3.54
C GLU A 52 21.63 -0.47 4.30
N ARG A 53 21.55 0.68 3.63
CA ARG A 53 21.13 1.94 4.25
C ARG A 53 19.65 1.99 4.65
N MET A 54 18.86 1.04 4.22
CA MET A 54 17.49 0.86 4.73
C MET A 54 17.47 0.26 6.13
N TYR A 55 18.58 -0.41 6.54
CA TYR A 55 18.70 -1.14 7.81
C TYR A 55 19.71 -0.52 8.78
N TYR A 56 20.90 -0.16 8.32
CA TYR A 56 21.91 0.52 9.13
C TYR A 56 22.87 1.39 8.29
N ARG A 57 23.61 2.26 8.96
CA ARG A 57 24.62 3.12 8.37
C ARG A 57 25.96 2.79 8.99
N ARG A 58 26.91 2.34 8.18
CA ARG A 58 28.24 1.97 8.65
C ARG A 58 29.24 3.11 8.58
N MET A 59 30.15 3.13 9.51
CA MET A 59 31.37 3.91 9.50
C MET A 59 32.53 3.00 9.92
N GLY A 60 33.50 2.78 9.05
CA GLY A 60 34.60 1.85 9.25
C GLY A 60 34.26 0.43 8.77
N LEU A 61 35.06 -0.55 9.19
CA LEU A 61 34.97 -1.93 8.73
C LEU A 61 33.99 -2.73 9.58
N LEU A 62 32.97 -3.24 8.95
CA LEU A 62 32.05 -4.23 9.51
C LEU A 62 31.55 -5.18 8.40
N ALA A 63 31.14 -6.35 8.78
CA ALA A 63 30.60 -7.37 7.87
C ALA A 63 29.36 -8.04 8.46
N GLN A 64 28.37 -8.30 7.62
CA GLN A 64 27.25 -9.16 7.99
C GLN A 64 27.62 -10.63 7.69
N VAL A 65 27.54 -11.46 8.71
CA VAL A 65 27.85 -12.89 8.64
C VAL A 65 26.76 -13.66 9.40
N GLU A 66 26.08 -14.58 8.72
CA GLU A 66 25.05 -15.45 9.30
C GLU A 66 24.01 -14.70 10.15
N GLY A 67 23.51 -13.58 9.64
CA GLY A 67 22.48 -12.79 10.33
C GLY A 67 22.98 -11.97 11.52
N THR A 68 24.30 -11.81 11.68
CA THR A 68 24.96 -10.98 12.70
C THR A 68 25.86 -9.93 12.07
N LEU A 69 26.19 -8.86 12.81
CA LEU A 69 27.22 -7.89 12.39
C LEU A 69 28.49 -8.09 13.19
N ARG A 70 29.58 -8.38 12.50
CA ARG A 70 30.94 -8.33 13.06
C ARG A 70 31.51 -6.95 12.83
N ILE A 71 31.86 -6.27 13.91
CA ILE A 71 32.27 -4.86 13.91
C ILE A 71 33.71 -4.75 14.40
N ARG A 72 34.60 -4.23 13.54
CA ARG A 72 36.00 -4.03 13.88
C ARG A 72 36.16 -2.90 14.89
N LYS A 73 37.26 -2.94 15.64
CA LYS A 73 37.62 -1.89 16.61
C LYS A 73 37.51 -0.49 16.01
N TYR A 74 36.85 0.43 16.70
CA TYR A 74 36.53 1.79 16.31
C TYR A 74 35.58 1.96 15.11
N ALA A 75 35.16 0.89 14.50
CA ALA A 75 34.05 0.98 13.54
C ALA A 75 32.73 1.16 14.27
N SER A 76 31.74 1.76 13.57
CA SER A 76 30.44 1.99 14.15
C SER A 76 29.31 1.67 13.16
N CYS A 77 28.17 1.31 13.73
CA CYS A 77 26.93 1.03 13.04
C CYS A 77 25.80 1.86 13.65
N GLU A 78 25.16 2.72 12.85
CA GLU A 78 24.06 3.59 13.27
C GLU A 78 22.75 3.11 12.67
N PHE A 79 21.69 2.99 13.48
CA PHE A 79 20.39 2.47 13.11
C PHE A 79 19.35 3.59 12.85
N SER A 80 19.80 4.75 12.40
CA SER A 80 18.96 5.87 11.94
C SER A 80 18.44 5.59 10.52
N THR A 81 17.48 4.64 10.38
CA THR A 81 17.07 4.10 9.08
C THR A 81 15.58 3.83 9.01
N TYR A 82 15.09 3.50 7.83
CA TYR A 82 13.68 3.26 7.58
C TYR A 82 13.11 2.10 8.41
N PHE A 83 13.86 0.99 8.53
CA PHE A 83 13.38 -0.17 9.28
C PHE A 83 13.65 -0.10 10.77
N ASN A 84 14.76 0.51 11.19
CA ASN A 84 15.26 0.38 12.56
C ASN A 84 15.07 1.61 13.45
N SER A 85 14.76 2.78 12.89
CA SER A 85 14.29 3.89 13.72
C SER A 85 12.91 3.56 14.30
N PHE A 86 12.72 3.90 15.56
CA PHE A 86 11.45 3.72 16.25
C PHE A 86 10.60 5.00 16.15
N SER A 87 9.42 4.91 15.56
CA SER A 87 8.49 6.03 15.31
C SER A 87 7.75 6.43 16.59
N LEU A 88 8.49 6.91 17.62
CA LEU A 88 7.93 7.19 18.95
C LEU A 88 6.72 8.12 18.92
N ASN A 89 6.75 9.16 18.06
CA ASN A 89 5.65 10.09 17.85
C ASN A 89 4.33 9.39 17.49
N LYS A 90 4.37 8.44 16.54
CA LYS A 90 3.17 7.70 16.11
C LYS A 90 2.74 6.66 17.12
N TRP A 91 3.69 5.92 17.71
CA TRP A 91 3.37 4.96 18.78
C TRP A 91 2.68 5.64 19.97
N ARG A 92 3.18 6.79 20.43
CA ARG A 92 2.54 7.55 21.53
C ARG A 92 1.18 8.14 21.16
N ARG A 93 1.06 8.65 19.93
CA ARG A 93 -0.20 9.22 19.45
C ARG A 93 -1.31 8.18 19.41
N TYR A 94 -1.06 7.07 18.75
CA TYR A 94 -2.10 6.10 18.41
C TYR A 94 -2.23 4.94 19.40
N THR A 95 -1.24 4.67 20.21
CA THR A 95 -1.21 3.49 21.09
C THR A 95 -1.13 3.87 22.56
N ARG A 96 -1.36 2.86 23.42
CA ARG A 96 -1.24 2.97 24.89
C ARG A 96 0.21 2.78 25.37
N LEU A 97 1.21 3.06 24.55
CA LEU A 97 2.62 2.99 24.92
C LEU A 97 2.91 3.91 26.12
N SER A 98 3.32 3.33 27.25
CA SER A 98 3.59 4.05 28.51
C SER A 98 5.07 4.00 28.94
N ASN A 99 5.84 3.08 28.38
CA ASN A 99 7.28 2.93 28.61
C ASN A 99 7.92 2.29 27.38
N LEU A 100 9.22 2.48 27.19
CA LEU A 100 9.96 1.93 26.05
C LEU A 100 11.36 1.53 26.50
N HIS A 101 11.80 0.37 26.03
CA HIS A 101 13.14 -0.15 26.27
C HIS A 101 13.73 -0.66 24.96
N LEU A 102 15.06 -0.52 24.83
CA LEU A 102 15.85 -1.15 23.76
C LEU A 102 16.64 -2.31 24.36
N SER A 103 16.49 -3.49 23.80
CA SER A 103 17.26 -4.69 24.17
C SER A 103 18.17 -5.08 23.02
N LEU A 104 19.49 -5.22 23.32
CA LEU A 104 20.53 -5.57 22.34
C LEU A 104 21.27 -6.81 22.79
N GLN A 105 21.60 -7.71 21.87
CA GLN A 105 22.43 -8.88 22.09
C GLN A 105 23.83 -8.64 21.52
N LEU A 106 24.82 -8.55 22.39
CA LEU A 106 26.17 -8.12 22.07
C LEU A 106 27.22 -9.06 22.67
N ASP A 107 28.36 -9.14 21.98
CA ASP A 107 29.58 -9.81 22.42
C ASP A 107 30.75 -8.91 22.06
N GLY A 108 31.64 -8.61 23.02
CA GLY A 108 32.73 -7.66 22.90
C GLY A 108 32.49 -6.38 23.70
N GLU A 109 33.29 -5.38 23.44
CA GLU A 109 33.27 -4.06 24.12
C GLU A 109 32.67 -3.00 23.20
N PHE A 110 31.60 -2.30 23.65
CA PHE A 110 30.90 -1.30 22.87
C PHE A 110 30.63 -0.02 23.64
N ILE A 111 30.56 1.07 22.89
CA ILE A 111 29.82 2.27 23.27
C ILE A 111 28.45 2.17 22.58
N VAL A 112 27.38 2.15 23.38
CA VAL A 112 26.00 2.22 22.93
C VAL A 112 25.48 3.63 23.16
N SER A 113 25.08 4.33 22.11
CA SER A 113 24.51 5.67 22.22
C SER A 113 23.09 5.68 21.66
N LEU A 114 22.12 6.19 22.46
CA LEU A 114 20.74 6.39 22.08
C LEU A 114 20.53 7.84 21.68
N TYR A 115 19.74 8.05 20.63
CA TYR A 115 19.45 9.37 20.10
C TYR A 115 17.94 9.53 19.88
N SER A 116 17.44 10.75 20.08
CA SER A 116 16.21 11.22 19.46
C SER A 116 16.55 12.01 18.19
N ALA A 117 15.65 12.00 17.21
CA ALA A 117 15.77 12.79 16.01
C ALA A 117 14.44 13.24 15.46
N ARG A 118 14.39 14.46 14.96
CA ARG A 118 13.20 15.03 14.29
C ARG A 118 13.59 15.78 13.03
N TRP A 119 12.67 15.82 12.10
CA TRP A 119 12.75 16.72 10.96
C TRP A 119 12.22 18.11 11.36
N PHE A 120 13.03 19.13 11.17
CA PHE A 120 12.65 20.50 11.51
C PHE A 120 13.19 21.47 10.46
N ARG A 121 12.31 22.20 9.77
CA ARG A 121 12.65 23.23 8.78
C ARG A 121 13.67 22.77 7.73
N GLY A 122 13.52 21.56 7.19
CA GLY A 122 14.42 21.02 6.16
C GLY A 122 15.69 20.35 6.67
N SER A 123 15.91 20.32 8.00
CA SER A 123 17.09 19.76 8.62
C SER A 123 16.76 18.66 9.62
N VAL A 124 17.72 17.78 9.87
CA VAL A 124 17.66 16.77 10.94
C VAL A 124 18.23 17.38 12.22
N VAL A 125 17.38 17.52 13.23
CA VAL A 125 17.82 17.86 14.60
C VAL A 125 17.98 16.57 15.38
N ARG A 126 19.13 16.35 15.99
CA ARG A 126 19.48 15.16 16.76
C ARG A 126 19.86 15.53 18.17
N GLU A 127 19.46 14.72 19.14
CA GLU A 127 19.84 14.85 20.55
C GLU A 127 20.33 13.49 21.05
N CYS A 128 21.47 13.47 21.70
CA CYS A 128 21.99 12.28 22.38
C CYS A 128 21.30 12.15 23.73
N LEU A 129 20.48 11.12 23.90
CA LEU A 129 19.72 10.86 25.12
C LEU A 129 20.59 10.15 26.18
N GLN A 130 21.42 9.23 25.73
CA GLN A 130 22.21 8.38 26.61
C GLN A 130 23.42 7.81 25.88
N THR A 131 24.55 7.69 26.58
CA THR A 131 25.74 6.96 26.11
C THR A 131 26.23 6.06 27.24
N VAL A 132 26.38 4.76 26.94
CA VAL A 132 26.83 3.76 27.92
C VAL A 132 27.94 2.92 27.31
N LYS A 133 28.99 2.68 28.08
CA LYS A 133 30.01 1.68 27.75
C LYS A 133 29.60 0.34 28.35
N ILE A 134 29.61 -0.73 27.54
CA ILE A 134 29.33 -2.09 27.95
C ILE A 134 30.44 -3.04 27.51
N SER A 135 30.61 -4.15 28.21
CA SER A 135 31.56 -5.20 27.88
C SER A 135 31.01 -6.56 28.24
N SER A 136 31.24 -7.54 27.38
CA SER A 136 30.95 -8.95 27.65
C SER A 136 31.87 -9.83 26.82
N ASP A 137 32.37 -10.90 27.38
CA ASP A 137 33.23 -11.90 26.73
C ASP A 137 32.42 -13.03 26.04
N LYS A 138 31.10 -12.90 26.02
CA LYS A 138 30.16 -13.83 25.37
C LYS A 138 28.89 -13.10 25.01
N LYS A 139 28.08 -13.72 24.14
CA LYS A 139 26.75 -13.21 23.81
C LYS A 139 25.94 -12.93 25.08
N ALA A 140 25.63 -11.66 25.33
CA ALA A 140 24.82 -11.19 26.46
C ALA A 140 23.75 -10.21 25.99
N GLU A 141 22.64 -10.13 26.73
CA GLU A 141 21.54 -9.19 26.47
C GLU A 141 21.69 -7.96 27.38
N PHE A 142 21.70 -6.77 26.77
CA PHE A 142 21.76 -5.49 27.46
C PHE A 142 20.48 -4.71 27.20
N THR A 143 19.91 -4.14 28.25
CA THR A 143 18.65 -3.38 28.16
C THR A 143 18.88 -1.93 28.52
N PHE A 144 18.33 -1.02 27.72
CA PHE A 144 18.44 0.42 27.87
C PHE A 144 17.02 1.00 27.95
N PRO A 145 16.65 1.70 29.03
CA PRO A 145 15.42 2.46 29.09
C PRO A 145 15.50 3.63 28.09
N VAL A 146 14.40 3.91 27.42
CA VAL A 146 14.28 5.00 26.46
C VAL A 146 13.34 6.06 27.02
N ASP A 147 13.80 7.31 27.07
CA ASP A 147 12.93 8.43 27.43
C ASP A 147 11.87 8.64 26.35
N ILE A 148 10.61 8.51 26.73
CA ILE A 148 9.44 8.69 25.86
C ILE A 148 8.80 10.07 25.98
N THR A 149 9.39 11.02 26.69
CA THR A 149 8.81 12.38 26.87
C THR A 149 8.89 13.19 25.58
N SER A 150 9.88 12.93 24.72
CA SER A 150 9.98 13.54 23.39
C SER A 150 8.93 12.94 22.43
N ASN A 151 8.59 13.69 21.37
CA ASN A 151 7.74 13.19 20.26
C ASN A 151 8.57 12.91 19.00
N ASP A 152 9.85 12.61 19.17
CA ASP A 152 10.79 12.40 18.09
C ASP A 152 10.90 10.92 17.70
N SER A 153 11.61 10.62 16.63
CA SER A 153 12.00 9.27 16.28
C SER A 153 13.24 8.85 17.10
N ILE A 154 13.28 7.61 17.59
CA ILE A 154 14.37 7.08 18.40
C ILE A 154 15.23 6.14 17.56
N TYR A 155 16.56 6.23 17.72
CA TYR A 155 17.51 5.29 17.14
C TYR A 155 18.73 5.12 18.02
N PHE A 156 19.59 4.17 17.70
CA PHE A 156 20.82 3.93 18.44
C PHE A 156 22.02 3.77 17.51
N LYS A 157 23.21 3.92 18.09
CA LYS A 157 24.51 3.71 17.45
C LYS A 157 25.35 2.78 18.30
N LEU A 158 26.00 1.81 17.66
CA LEU A 158 27.03 0.96 18.27
C LEU A 158 28.39 1.38 17.77
N THR A 159 29.35 1.54 18.67
CA THR A 159 30.76 1.72 18.32
C THR A 159 31.59 0.65 19.06
N ALA A 160 32.26 -0.21 18.30
CA ALA A 160 33.09 -1.25 18.88
C ALA A 160 34.40 -0.69 19.44
N LEU A 161 34.81 -1.12 20.62
CA LEU A 161 36.09 -0.75 21.28
C LEU A 161 37.11 -1.88 21.23
N GLN A 162 36.67 -3.09 20.87
CA GLN A 162 37.46 -4.30 20.77
C GLN A 162 37.39 -4.87 19.36
N GLU A 163 38.42 -5.61 18.92
CA GLU A 163 38.35 -6.37 17.67
C GLU A 163 37.32 -7.52 17.77
N ASP A 164 36.73 -7.86 16.63
CA ASP A 164 35.78 -8.95 16.48
C ASP A 164 34.54 -8.83 17.40
N SER A 165 34.16 -7.60 17.72
CA SER A 165 32.88 -7.35 18.43
C SER A 165 31.67 -7.72 17.58
N VAL A 166 30.68 -8.40 18.19
CA VAL A 166 29.54 -8.96 17.45
C VAL A 166 28.21 -8.41 17.96
N PHE A 167 27.38 -7.94 17.03
CA PHE A 167 25.99 -7.60 17.26
C PHE A 167 25.10 -8.73 16.70
N TYR A 168 24.33 -9.41 17.58
CA TYR A 168 23.47 -10.53 17.22
C TYR A 168 22.03 -10.12 16.92
N GLY A 169 21.68 -8.84 17.08
CA GLY A 169 20.33 -8.34 16.92
C GLY A 169 19.80 -7.67 18.18
N GLY A 170 18.54 -7.27 18.11
CA GLY A 170 17.89 -6.59 19.22
C GLY A 170 16.43 -6.29 18.89
N TYR A 171 15.75 -5.63 19.82
CA TYR A 171 14.37 -5.24 19.66
C TYR A 171 13.98 -4.13 20.62
N TYR A 172 12.98 -3.36 20.24
CA TYR A 172 12.27 -2.46 21.15
C TYR A 172 11.14 -3.23 21.82
N TYR A 173 10.92 -2.98 23.13
CA TYR A 173 9.82 -3.58 23.88
C TYR A 173 9.21 -2.58 24.86
N THR A 174 7.98 -2.86 25.26
CA THR A 174 7.27 -2.19 26.37
C THR A 174 6.93 -3.19 27.44
N GLU A 175 6.78 -2.73 28.67
CA GLU A 175 6.25 -3.51 29.78
C GLU A 175 4.77 -3.21 29.94
N VAL A 176 3.92 -4.24 29.82
CA VAL A 176 2.46 -4.10 29.76
C VAL A 176 1.78 -5.26 30.50
N LEU A 177 0.59 -5.01 31.03
CA LEU A 177 -0.25 -6.08 31.55
C LEU A 177 -0.95 -6.80 30.38
N LYS A 178 -0.98 -8.13 30.39
CA LYS A 178 -1.65 -8.93 29.35
C LYS A 178 -3.10 -8.49 29.10
N LYS A 179 -3.83 -8.09 30.15
CA LYS A 179 -5.22 -7.60 30.04
C LYS A 179 -5.37 -6.27 29.28
N ASP A 180 -4.28 -5.51 29.15
CA ASP A 180 -4.29 -4.20 28.49
C ASP A 180 -3.96 -4.30 26.99
N LEU A 181 -3.69 -5.53 26.50
CA LEU A 181 -3.55 -5.82 25.07
C LEU A 181 -4.94 -6.06 24.45
N ASN A 182 -5.19 -5.43 23.30
CA ASN A 182 -6.38 -5.73 22.51
C ASN A 182 -6.30 -7.17 21.98
N PRO A 183 -7.40 -7.92 21.93
CA PRO A 183 -7.44 -9.15 21.17
C PRO A 183 -7.35 -8.82 19.66
N VAL A 184 -6.38 -9.41 18.98
CA VAL A 184 -6.15 -9.21 17.55
C VAL A 184 -5.98 -10.54 16.86
N GLU A 185 -6.81 -10.82 15.86
CA GLU A 185 -6.72 -11.95 14.93
C GLU A 185 -6.85 -11.40 13.51
N ILE A 186 -5.94 -11.76 12.63
CA ILE A 186 -5.81 -11.14 11.30
C ILE A 186 -5.97 -12.18 10.20
N ASP A 187 -6.90 -11.93 9.30
CA ASP A 187 -6.97 -12.65 8.03
C ASP A 187 -6.17 -11.87 6.96
N LEU A 188 -5.12 -12.50 6.43
CA LEU A 188 -4.38 -11.99 5.29
C LEU A 188 -5.01 -12.49 3.98
N ILE A 189 -5.61 -11.60 3.22
CA ILE A 189 -6.33 -11.91 1.99
C ILE A 189 -5.41 -11.61 0.81
N MET A 190 -5.13 -12.64 -0.01
CA MET A 190 -4.36 -12.54 -1.23
C MET A 190 -5.20 -13.00 -2.42
N CYS A 191 -5.39 -12.12 -3.40
CA CYS A 191 -6.09 -12.45 -4.64
C CYS A 191 -5.08 -12.70 -5.76
N THR A 192 -5.26 -13.80 -6.51
CA THR A 192 -4.37 -14.15 -7.62
C THR A 192 -5.12 -14.49 -8.90
N TYR A 193 -4.51 -14.21 -10.06
CA TYR A 193 -4.99 -14.62 -11.36
C TYR A 193 -3.83 -15.03 -12.26
N ARG A 194 -3.59 -16.34 -12.37
CA ARG A 194 -2.51 -16.94 -13.20
C ARG A 194 -1.12 -16.39 -12.87
N ARG A 195 -0.81 -16.27 -11.56
CA ARG A 195 0.46 -15.76 -11.03
C ARG A 195 1.03 -16.70 -9.96
N GLU A 196 0.96 -17.99 -10.23
CA GLU A 196 1.31 -19.09 -9.31
C GLU A 196 2.71 -18.90 -8.70
N PHE A 197 3.69 -18.49 -9.52
CA PHE A 197 5.06 -18.27 -9.07
C PHE A 197 5.17 -17.23 -7.96
N TYR A 198 4.56 -16.06 -8.16
CA TYR A 198 4.62 -14.97 -7.18
C TYR A 198 3.88 -15.34 -5.89
N LEU A 199 2.69 -15.90 -6.02
CA LEU A 199 1.90 -16.34 -4.87
C LEU A 199 2.64 -17.38 -4.04
N LYS A 200 3.17 -18.46 -4.66
CA LYS A 200 3.89 -19.53 -3.96
C LYS A 200 5.13 -18.98 -3.24
N ARG A 201 5.92 -18.12 -3.90
CA ARG A 201 7.05 -17.43 -3.27
C ARG A 201 6.65 -16.68 -2.01
N ASN A 202 5.57 -15.89 -2.07
CA ASN A 202 5.10 -15.11 -0.94
C ASN A 202 4.54 -16.01 0.17
N LEU A 203 3.78 -17.05 -0.17
CA LEU A 203 3.29 -18.02 0.81
C LEU A 203 4.44 -18.72 1.53
N ASP A 204 5.46 -19.19 0.82
CA ASP A 204 6.62 -19.86 1.41
C ASP A 204 7.41 -18.90 2.32
N LEU A 205 7.60 -17.64 1.91
CA LEU A 205 8.23 -16.62 2.73
C LEU A 205 7.44 -16.40 4.02
N ILE A 206 6.12 -16.13 3.92
CA ILE A 206 5.28 -15.78 5.08
C ILE A 206 5.14 -16.98 6.02
N VAL A 207 4.87 -18.18 5.49
CA VAL A 207 4.70 -19.39 6.31
C VAL A 207 5.99 -19.75 7.03
N ASN A 208 7.12 -19.75 6.32
CA ASN A 208 8.38 -20.24 6.90
C ASN A 208 9.11 -19.19 7.73
N GLN A 209 9.05 -17.90 7.36
CA GLN A 209 9.78 -16.85 8.07
C GLN A 209 8.93 -16.09 9.10
N TYR A 210 7.60 -16.27 9.10
CA TYR A 210 6.72 -15.60 10.06
C TYR A 210 5.80 -16.58 10.81
N LEU A 211 4.86 -17.24 10.15
CA LEU A 211 3.80 -17.99 10.85
C LEU A 211 4.33 -19.17 11.70
N ARG A 212 5.40 -19.83 11.27
CA ARG A 212 6.04 -20.94 11.99
C ARG A 212 7.11 -20.49 12.99
N VAL A 213 7.37 -19.20 13.10
CA VAL A 213 8.46 -18.67 13.93
C VAL A 213 7.94 -18.13 15.27
N LYS A 214 8.15 -18.89 16.32
CA LYS A 214 7.62 -18.61 17.68
C LYS A 214 8.12 -17.29 18.32
N ARG A 215 9.15 -16.65 17.77
CA ARG A 215 9.68 -15.39 18.32
C ARG A 215 8.78 -14.18 18.09
N TYR A 216 7.86 -14.26 17.13
CA TYR A 216 6.91 -13.22 16.79
C TYR A 216 5.66 -13.32 17.64
N ASN A 217 5.16 -12.20 18.16
CA ASN A 217 3.92 -12.16 18.93
C ASN A 217 2.70 -12.52 18.07
N GLY A 218 2.70 -12.00 16.83
CA GLY A 218 1.59 -12.15 15.90
C GLY A 218 1.55 -13.48 15.15
N SER A 219 2.61 -14.28 15.17
CA SER A 219 2.73 -15.46 14.28
C SER A 219 1.60 -16.50 14.43
N ALA A 220 1.01 -16.63 15.62
CA ALA A 220 -0.11 -17.55 15.89
C ALA A 220 -1.50 -16.92 15.65
N HIS A 221 -1.55 -15.64 15.27
CA HIS A 221 -2.75 -14.83 15.15
C HIS A 221 -3.04 -14.40 13.72
N PHE A 222 -2.41 -15.05 12.74
CA PHE A 222 -2.63 -14.82 11.31
C PHE A 222 -3.15 -16.07 10.63
N HIS A 223 -4.09 -15.87 9.74
CA HIS A 223 -4.61 -16.86 8.81
C HIS A 223 -4.61 -16.31 7.39
N ILE A 224 -4.21 -17.08 6.40
CA ILE A 224 -4.10 -16.64 5.01
C ILE A 224 -5.27 -17.19 4.20
N LEU A 225 -5.99 -16.29 3.53
CA LEU A 225 -7.07 -16.59 2.60
C LEU A 225 -6.58 -16.31 1.18
N VAL A 226 -6.33 -17.35 0.40
CA VAL A 226 -5.96 -17.25 -1.01
C VAL A 226 -7.22 -17.34 -1.87
N VAL A 227 -7.49 -16.32 -2.66
CA VAL A 227 -8.58 -16.31 -3.63
C VAL A 227 -8.02 -16.48 -5.04
N ASP A 228 -8.33 -17.61 -5.67
CA ASP A 228 -7.85 -17.97 -7.01
C ASP A 228 -8.90 -17.64 -8.08
N ASN A 229 -8.79 -16.46 -8.67
CA ASN A 229 -9.63 -16.01 -9.78
C ASN A 229 -9.35 -16.77 -11.09
N GLY A 230 -8.25 -17.49 -11.18
CA GLY A 230 -7.83 -18.28 -12.33
C GLY A 230 -8.31 -19.73 -12.29
N GLN A 231 -8.61 -20.22 -11.08
CA GLN A 231 -8.87 -21.62 -10.78
C GLN A 231 -7.78 -22.56 -11.34
N THR A 232 -6.51 -22.10 -11.21
CA THR A 232 -5.33 -22.79 -11.77
C THR A 232 -4.44 -23.39 -10.67
N LEU A 233 -4.72 -23.10 -9.40
CA LEU A 233 -3.91 -23.55 -8.27
C LEU A 233 -4.27 -24.98 -7.84
N ASP A 234 -3.26 -25.83 -7.61
CA ASP A 234 -3.45 -27.13 -6.97
C ASP A 234 -3.61 -26.94 -5.45
N PRO A 235 -4.75 -27.34 -4.85
CA PRO A 235 -4.95 -27.25 -3.41
C PRO A 235 -3.86 -27.95 -2.59
N LYS A 236 -3.26 -29.04 -3.09
CA LYS A 236 -2.20 -29.77 -2.40
C LYS A 236 -0.92 -28.94 -2.22
N GLU A 237 -0.67 -28.01 -3.16
CA GLU A 237 0.49 -27.14 -3.12
C GLU A 237 0.28 -25.85 -2.33
N ILE A 238 -0.98 -25.43 -2.16
CA ILE A 238 -1.32 -24.14 -1.57
C ILE A 238 -1.81 -24.28 -0.13
N VAL A 239 -2.78 -25.19 0.12
CA VAL A 239 -3.40 -25.33 1.44
C VAL A 239 -2.39 -25.79 2.48
N ARG A 240 -2.40 -25.10 3.63
CA ARG A 240 -1.63 -25.44 4.83
C ARG A 240 -2.60 -25.48 6.01
N PRO A 241 -3.01 -26.66 6.49
CA PRO A 241 -4.04 -26.78 7.51
C PRO A 241 -3.84 -25.83 8.69
N GLY A 242 -4.85 -25.01 8.97
CA GLY A 242 -4.84 -24.01 10.04
C GLY A 242 -4.00 -22.77 9.78
N LEU A 243 -3.35 -22.63 8.60
CA LEU A 243 -2.54 -21.46 8.25
C LEU A 243 -2.96 -20.82 6.92
N VAL A 244 -3.33 -21.64 5.92
CA VAL A 244 -3.63 -21.17 4.56
C VAL A 244 -4.81 -21.93 4.00
N ASP A 245 -5.87 -21.21 3.64
CA ASP A 245 -7.02 -21.72 2.90
C ASP A 245 -7.04 -21.22 1.45
N LEU A 246 -7.62 -22.01 0.55
CA LEU A 246 -7.75 -21.71 -0.87
C LEU A 246 -9.21 -21.66 -1.28
N TYR A 247 -9.61 -20.55 -1.92
CA TYR A 247 -10.95 -20.29 -2.41
C TYR A 247 -10.96 -20.11 -3.94
N PRO A 248 -11.35 -21.14 -4.72
CA PRO A 248 -11.54 -20.97 -6.15
C PRO A 248 -12.65 -19.96 -6.44
N ASN A 249 -12.38 -19.00 -7.31
CA ASN A 249 -13.30 -17.91 -7.65
C ASN A 249 -13.44 -17.77 -9.17
N ILE A 250 -14.51 -17.12 -9.64
CA ILE A 250 -14.56 -16.64 -11.02
C ILE A 250 -13.69 -15.41 -11.16
N ASN A 251 -13.20 -15.14 -12.36
CA ASN A 251 -12.43 -13.92 -12.59
C ASN A 251 -13.35 -12.69 -12.64
N ALA A 252 -13.61 -12.13 -11.46
CA ALA A 252 -14.28 -10.84 -11.32
C ALA A 252 -13.30 -9.70 -10.99
N GLY A 253 -12.02 -9.85 -11.39
CA GLY A 253 -10.94 -8.88 -11.18
C GLY A 253 -10.47 -8.77 -9.73
N GLY A 254 -9.71 -7.72 -9.44
CA GLY A 254 -9.25 -7.41 -8.09
C GLY A 254 -10.40 -7.18 -7.13
N SER A 255 -11.38 -6.36 -7.54
CA SER A 255 -12.59 -6.09 -6.76
C SER A 255 -13.30 -7.36 -6.33
N GLY A 256 -13.57 -8.29 -7.26
CA GLY A 256 -14.27 -9.54 -6.96
C GLY A 256 -13.43 -10.53 -6.16
N GLY A 257 -12.11 -10.59 -6.40
CA GLY A 257 -11.21 -11.45 -5.66
C GLY A 257 -11.06 -11.03 -4.20
N PHE A 258 -10.77 -9.76 -3.96
CA PHE A 258 -10.70 -9.23 -2.60
C PHE A 258 -12.06 -9.27 -1.88
N CYS A 259 -13.15 -8.95 -2.59
CA CYS A 259 -14.50 -9.08 -2.02
C CYS A 259 -14.81 -10.52 -1.58
N ARG A 260 -14.44 -11.52 -2.39
CA ARG A 260 -14.58 -12.94 -1.99
C ARG A 260 -13.80 -13.23 -0.72
N GLY A 261 -12.55 -12.81 -0.62
CA GLY A 261 -11.75 -12.97 0.60
C GLY A 261 -12.35 -12.25 1.80
N MET A 262 -12.87 -11.04 1.63
CA MET A 262 -13.59 -10.30 2.68
C MET A 262 -14.83 -11.09 3.17
N MET A 263 -15.62 -11.66 2.26
CA MET A 263 -16.79 -12.49 2.62
C MET A 263 -16.38 -13.72 3.42
N GLU A 264 -15.31 -14.42 3.01
CA GLU A 264 -14.82 -15.58 3.74
C GLU A 264 -14.28 -15.20 5.13
N SER A 265 -13.58 -14.08 5.23
CA SER A 265 -13.13 -13.55 6.52
C SER A 265 -14.31 -13.11 7.41
N LEU A 266 -15.42 -12.61 6.86
CA LEU A 266 -16.64 -12.31 7.64
C LEU A 266 -17.19 -13.55 8.33
N HIS A 267 -17.07 -14.72 7.74
CA HIS A 267 -17.48 -16.01 8.30
C HIS A 267 -16.50 -16.55 9.36
N ASN A 268 -15.27 -16.02 9.44
CA ASN A 268 -14.32 -16.37 10.49
C ASN A 268 -14.62 -15.56 11.78
N GLU A 269 -15.36 -16.12 12.71
CA GLU A 269 -15.77 -15.44 13.95
C GLU A 269 -14.59 -14.95 14.81
N LYS A 270 -13.40 -15.54 14.66
CA LYS A 270 -12.21 -15.15 15.43
C LYS A 270 -11.56 -13.88 14.89
N SER A 271 -11.64 -13.66 13.58
CA SER A 271 -10.97 -12.54 12.92
C SER A 271 -11.49 -11.19 13.41
N THR A 272 -10.56 -10.29 13.69
CA THR A 272 -10.83 -8.90 14.12
C THR A 272 -10.44 -7.89 13.07
N HIS A 273 -9.46 -8.24 12.24
CA HIS A 273 -8.90 -7.40 11.18
C HIS A 273 -8.65 -8.20 9.91
N MET A 274 -8.59 -7.50 8.79
CA MET A 274 -8.21 -8.05 7.50
C MET A 274 -7.02 -7.25 6.96
N ILE A 275 -6.06 -7.94 6.34
CA ILE A 275 -5.03 -7.30 5.50
C ILE A 275 -5.29 -7.73 4.07
N LEU A 276 -5.50 -6.78 3.18
CA LEU A 276 -5.51 -7.02 1.74
C LEU A 276 -4.09 -6.81 1.21
N MET A 277 -3.59 -7.76 0.43
CA MET A 277 -2.25 -7.70 -0.14
C MET A 277 -2.21 -8.31 -1.54
N ASP A 278 -1.54 -7.65 -2.48
CA ASP A 278 -1.31 -8.18 -3.82
C ASP A 278 -0.42 -9.44 -3.79
N ASP A 279 -0.59 -10.31 -4.78
CA ASP A 279 0.15 -11.57 -4.90
C ASP A 279 1.58 -11.39 -5.44
N ASP A 280 1.86 -10.30 -6.17
CA ASP A 280 3.14 -10.04 -6.86
C ASP A 280 4.09 -9.08 -6.13
N VAL A 281 3.75 -8.66 -4.92
CA VAL A 281 4.63 -7.82 -4.09
C VAL A 281 5.77 -8.64 -3.45
N LEU A 282 6.87 -7.98 -3.06
CA LEU A 282 7.79 -8.49 -2.04
C LEU A 282 7.45 -7.82 -0.72
N VAL A 283 7.48 -8.57 0.37
CA VAL A 283 7.15 -8.07 1.71
C VAL A 283 8.23 -8.46 2.72
N GLN A 284 8.59 -7.51 3.60
CA GLN A 284 9.34 -7.83 4.81
C GLN A 284 8.38 -8.33 5.87
N VAL A 285 8.60 -9.55 6.37
CA VAL A 285 7.67 -10.18 7.32
C VAL A 285 7.48 -9.39 8.62
N GLU A 286 8.45 -8.56 8.98
CA GLU A 286 8.33 -7.63 10.10
C GLU A 286 7.18 -6.61 9.92
N ALA A 287 6.71 -6.36 8.69
CA ALA A 287 5.54 -5.52 8.45
C ALA A 287 4.28 -6.11 9.11
N PHE A 288 4.11 -7.44 9.04
CA PHE A 288 3.01 -8.14 9.70
C PHE A 288 3.13 -8.07 11.22
N GLU A 289 4.32 -8.33 11.76
CA GLU A 289 4.58 -8.27 13.20
C GLU A 289 4.37 -6.87 13.76
N LYS A 290 4.87 -5.83 13.06
CA LYS A 290 4.68 -4.44 13.46
C LYS A 290 3.21 -4.03 13.41
N THR A 291 2.47 -4.45 12.39
CA THR A 291 1.02 -4.22 12.27
C THR A 291 0.28 -4.87 13.44
N TYR A 292 0.56 -6.13 13.72
CA TYR A 292 -0.04 -6.86 14.84
C TYR A 292 0.24 -6.17 16.18
N ASN A 293 1.51 -5.87 16.47
CA ASN A 293 1.91 -5.24 17.73
C ASN A 293 1.31 -3.83 17.89
N PHE A 294 1.15 -3.10 16.78
CA PHE A 294 0.53 -1.79 16.80
C PHE A 294 -0.97 -1.88 17.13
N LEU A 295 -1.68 -2.82 16.53
CA LEU A 295 -3.11 -3.06 16.77
C LEU A 295 -3.37 -3.54 18.20
N THR A 296 -2.52 -4.40 18.76
CA THR A 296 -2.68 -4.90 20.15
C THR A 296 -2.56 -3.79 21.19
N LEU A 297 -1.83 -2.72 20.88
CA LEU A 297 -1.66 -1.56 21.76
C LEU A 297 -2.51 -0.35 21.32
N LEU A 298 -3.28 -0.44 20.23
CA LEU A 298 -4.06 0.65 19.68
C LEU A 298 -5.08 1.19 20.70
N LYS A 299 -5.18 2.52 20.81
CA LYS A 299 -6.21 3.16 21.63
C LYS A 299 -7.60 2.96 21.02
N GLU A 300 -8.62 2.91 21.85
CA GLU A 300 -9.99 2.67 21.43
C GLU A 300 -10.51 3.72 20.45
N GLU A 301 -10.11 4.99 20.61
CA GLU A 301 -10.49 6.08 19.72
C GLU A 301 -10.04 5.89 18.26
N TYR A 302 -9.04 5.01 18.02
CA TYR A 302 -8.52 4.67 16.71
C TYR A 302 -8.92 3.26 16.24
N ASN A 303 -9.83 2.58 16.90
CA ASN A 303 -10.24 1.21 16.60
C ASN A 303 -10.86 1.00 15.21
N LYS A 304 -11.16 2.10 14.50
CA LYS A 304 -11.64 2.13 13.10
C LYS A 304 -10.58 2.64 12.12
N ALA A 305 -9.35 2.85 12.56
CA ALA A 305 -8.29 3.31 11.68
C ALA A 305 -7.84 2.20 10.71
N PHE A 306 -7.50 2.62 9.49
CA PHE A 306 -6.81 1.77 8.52
C PHE A 306 -5.31 1.91 8.69
N ILE A 307 -4.56 0.81 8.52
CA ILE A 307 -3.09 0.85 8.46
C ILE A 307 -2.68 0.56 7.03
N GLY A 308 -2.12 1.57 6.36
CA GLY A 308 -1.60 1.44 5.00
C GLY A 308 -0.10 1.13 4.98
N GLY A 309 0.30 0.18 4.15
CA GLY A 309 1.70 -0.08 3.85
C GLY A 309 2.21 0.82 2.73
N ALA A 310 3.40 1.39 2.90
CA ALA A 310 4.04 2.16 1.85
C ALA A 310 4.42 1.27 0.66
N MET A 311 4.28 1.80 -0.56
CA MET A 311 4.82 1.16 -1.76
C MET A 311 6.25 1.66 -1.99
N ILE A 312 7.20 0.76 -2.01
CA ILE A 312 8.58 0.99 -2.43
C ILE A 312 8.77 0.37 -3.82
N ARG A 313 9.53 1.03 -4.67
CA ARG A 313 9.80 0.54 -6.03
C ARG A 313 10.61 -0.75 -5.99
N LEU A 314 10.21 -1.74 -6.77
CA LEU A 314 10.94 -3.02 -6.86
C LEU A 314 12.27 -2.87 -7.62
N ASP A 315 12.31 -1.98 -8.62
CA ASP A 315 13.50 -1.66 -9.43
C ASP A 315 14.49 -0.75 -8.71
N GLN A 316 14.06 -0.01 -7.67
CA GLN A 316 14.87 0.87 -6.83
C GLN A 316 14.42 0.71 -5.38
N LYS A 317 14.93 -0.32 -4.72
CA LYS A 317 14.44 -0.80 -3.42
C LYS A 317 14.58 0.20 -2.25
N ASN A 318 15.13 1.37 -2.48
CA ASN A 318 15.24 2.48 -1.53
C ASN A 318 14.36 3.70 -1.89
N ILE A 319 13.60 3.64 -2.98
CA ILE A 319 12.72 4.73 -3.40
C ILE A 319 11.27 4.39 -3.07
N GLN A 320 10.69 5.12 -2.13
CA GLN A 320 9.26 5.04 -1.83
C GLN A 320 8.47 5.67 -2.98
N HIS A 321 7.60 4.88 -3.63
CA HIS A 321 6.72 5.40 -4.68
C HIS A 321 5.68 6.33 -4.07
N GLU A 322 4.96 5.84 -3.06
CA GLU A 322 4.03 6.63 -2.25
C GLU A 322 3.70 5.96 -0.92
N ASN A 323 3.11 6.73 -0.01
CA ASN A 323 2.64 6.26 1.28
C ASN A 323 1.31 6.93 1.61
N LEU A 324 0.21 6.20 1.49
CA LEU A 324 -1.16 6.71 1.50
C LEU A 324 -1.43 7.70 0.36
N ALA A 325 -2.68 8.13 0.22
CA ALA A 325 -3.06 9.15 -0.75
C ALA A 325 -4.31 9.91 -0.30
N THR A 326 -4.58 11.01 -0.98
CA THR A 326 -5.86 11.71 -0.93
C THR A 326 -6.54 11.67 -2.30
N PHE A 327 -7.87 11.72 -2.31
CA PHE A 327 -8.65 11.75 -3.53
C PHE A 327 -9.41 13.07 -3.61
N LYS A 328 -9.14 13.87 -4.64
CA LYS A 328 -9.77 15.17 -4.82
C LYS A 328 -9.94 15.48 -6.30
N GLY A 329 -11.15 15.85 -6.69
CA GLY A 329 -11.46 16.32 -8.03
C GLY A 329 -11.03 15.36 -9.13
N TYR A 330 -11.45 14.09 -9.06
CA TYR A 330 -11.10 13.01 -10.01
C TYR A 330 -9.62 12.59 -10.01
N ARG A 331 -8.83 13.02 -9.03
CA ARG A 331 -7.41 12.70 -8.94
C ARG A 331 -7.08 12.02 -7.63
N LEU A 332 -6.43 10.88 -7.76
CA LEU A 332 -5.65 10.31 -6.67
C LEU A 332 -4.33 11.08 -6.60
N VAL A 333 -4.03 11.65 -5.44
CA VAL A 333 -2.78 12.34 -5.17
C VAL A 333 -2.05 11.57 -4.10
N GLY A 334 -1.06 10.79 -4.52
CA GLY A 334 -0.19 10.05 -3.61
C GLY A 334 0.58 11.01 -2.69
N LEU A 335 0.69 10.63 -1.44
CA LEU A 335 1.41 11.40 -0.43
C LEU A 335 2.84 10.87 -0.30
N LYS A 336 3.76 11.76 0.06
CA LYS A 336 5.18 11.41 0.30
C LYS A 336 5.80 10.58 -0.83
N GLN A 337 5.55 11.03 -2.05
CA GLN A 337 6.00 10.36 -3.27
C GLN A 337 7.51 10.55 -3.50
N GLN A 338 8.13 9.53 -4.12
CA GLN A 338 9.51 9.54 -4.62
C GLN A 338 10.56 9.86 -3.54
N LEU A 339 10.35 9.41 -2.30
CA LEU A 339 11.30 9.63 -1.22
C LEU A 339 12.45 8.62 -1.29
N ASN A 340 13.68 9.13 -1.32
CA ASN A 340 14.88 8.30 -1.18
C ASN A 340 15.12 7.97 0.30
N LEU A 341 14.69 6.78 0.72
CA LEU A 341 14.74 6.32 2.11
C LEU A 341 16.17 6.01 2.62
N ASN A 342 17.17 6.02 1.73
CA ASN A 342 18.59 6.03 2.16
C ASN A 342 18.99 7.33 2.85
N GLN A 343 18.19 8.40 2.72
CA GLN A 343 18.42 9.69 3.37
C GLN A 343 17.59 9.77 4.66
N TYR A 344 18.26 9.86 5.81
CA TYR A 344 17.54 9.88 7.09
C TYR A 344 16.60 11.10 7.26
N SER A 345 16.94 12.22 6.67
CA SER A 345 16.06 13.39 6.62
C SER A 345 14.70 13.07 5.97
N LEU A 346 14.70 12.26 4.90
CA LEU A 346 13.47 11.83 4.22
C LEU A 346 12.75 10.72 4.99
N VAL A 347 13.49 9.86 5.71
CA VAL A 347 12.88 8.90 6.65
C VAL A 347 12.12 9.63 7.76
N LEU A 348 12.69 10.68 8.33
CA LEU A 348 12.02 11.51 9.34
C LEU A 348 10.86 12.32 8.75
N PHE A 349 11.03 12.86 7.53
CA PHE A 349 9.95 13.53 6.81
C PHE A 349 8.77 12.59 6.57
N ASN A 350 9.03 11.32 6.28
CA ASN A 350 7.99 10.29 6.10
C ASN A 350 7.16 10.05 7.38
N GLU A 351 7.70 10.35 8.56
CA GLU A 351 7.01 10.26 9.85
C GLU A 351 6.19 11.52 10.20
N MET A 352 6.38 12.62 9.49
CA MET A 352 5.62 13.85 9.74
C MET A 352 4.13 13.64 9.47
N PRO A 353 3.26 14.32 10.23
CA PRO A 353 1.83 14.36 9.92
C PRO A 353 1.58 14.83 8.49
N GLU A 354 0.57 14.27 7.85
CA GLU A 354 0.17 14.69 6.51
C GLU A 354 -0.45 16.09 6.56
N PRO A 355 -0.10 16.98 5.60
CA PRO A 355 -0.73 18.30 5.50
C PRO A 355 -2.18 18.23 5.02
N ILE A 356 -2.56 17.13 4.38
CA ILE A 356 -3.90 16.84 3.90
C ILE A 356 -4.31 15.50 4.49
N HIS A 357 -5.53 15.40 5.01
CA HIS A 357 -6.04 14.17 5.58
C HIS A 357 -6.05 13.05 4.52
N PRO A 358 -5.33 11.93 4.74
CA PRO A 358 -5.33 10.81 3.82
C PRO A 358 -6.68 10.08 3.88
N VAL A 359 -7.23 9.79 2.72
CA VAL A 359 -8.51 9.07 2.56
C VAL A 359 -8.38 7.79 1.76
N TYR A 360 -7.14 7.37 1.49
CA TYR A 360 -6.84 6.20 0.68
C TYR A 360 -5.66 5.41 1.24
N ALA A 361 -5.85 4.10 1.32
CA ALA A 361 -4.81 3.11 1.60
C ALA A 361 -4.95 1.99 0.56
N ALA A 362 -3.94 1.82 -0.28
CA ALA A 362 -3.97 0.88 -1.40
C ALA A 362 -3.95 -0.58 -0.94
N TRP A 363 -4.62 -1.44 -1.70
CA TRP A 363 -4.75 -2.86 -1.38
C TRP A 363 -3.50 -3.70 -1.67
N TRP A 364 -2.38 -3.10 -2.08
CA TRP A 364 -1.09 -3.81 -2.06
C TRP A 364 -0.63 -4.17 -0.63
N TYR A 365 -1.08 -3.41 0.39
CA TYR A 365 -1.02 -3.71 1.82
C TYR A 365 -1.95 -2.75 2.57
N CYS A 366 -3.14 -3.20 2.88
CA CYS A 366 -4.13 -2.40 3.59
C CYS A 366 -4.76 -3.22 4.71
N CYS A 367 -4.45 -2.87 5.96
CA CYS A 367 -5.08 -3.46 7.14
C CYS A 367 -6.29 -2.63 7.55
N MET A 368 -7.43 -3.29 7.71
CA MET A 368 -8.68 -2.67 8.12
C MET A 368 -9.40 -3.49 9.18
N PRO A 369 -10.13 -2.84 10.12
CA PRO A 369 -10.88 -3.57 11.13
C PRO A 369 -12.16 -4.20 10.55
N LYS A 370 -12.45 -5.42 10.96
CA LYS A 370 -13.64 -6.18 10.53
C LYS A 370 -14.96 -5.47 10.86
N THR A 371 -14.96 -4.58 11.85
CA THR A 371 -16.14 -3.77 12.19
C THR A 371 -16.57 -2.80 11.11
N ILE A 372 -15.69 -2.45 10.17
CA ILE A 372 -15.99 -1.65 8.97
C ILE A 372 -16.46 -2.56 7.84
N VAL A 373 -15.77 -3.68 7.61
CA VAL A 373 -16.15 -4.66 6.60
C VAL A 373 -17.30 -5.51 7.15
N ASN A 374 -18.46 -5.43 6.53
CA ASN A 374 -19.63 -6.21 6.94
C ASN A 374 -20.49 -6.57 5.73
N ALA A 375 -21.49 -7.43 5.93
CA ALA A 375 -22.36 -7.94 4.86
C ALA A 375 -23.10 -6.86 4.04
N GLN A 376 -23.19 -5.62 4.52
CA GLN A 376 -23.80 -4.48 3.84
C GLN A 376 -22.77 -3.44 3.36
N ASN A 377 -21.48 -3.70 3.52
CA ASN A 377 -20.41 -2.76 3.23
C ASN A 377 -19.23 -3.45 2.55
N LEU A 378 -19.46 -4.05 1.40
CA LEU A 378 -18.47 -4.70 0.53
C LEU A 378 -18.10 -3.78 -0.64
N PRO A 379 -17.00 -4.05 -1.37
CA PRO A 379 -16.56 -3.24 -2.51
C PRO A 379 -17.62 -3.12 -3.61
N TYR A 380 -17.54 -2.06 -4.43
CA TYR A 380 -18.33 -1.94 -5.65
C TYR A 380 -17.73 -2.80 -6.78
N PRO A 381 -18.53 -3.41 -7.69
CA PRO A 381 -18.05 -4.38 -8.68
C PRO A 381 -17.35 -3.74 -9.89
N PHE A 382 -16.21 -3.09 -9.65
CA PHE A 382 -15.46 -2.37 -10.70
C PHE A 382 -14.62 -3.27 -11.61
N PHE A 383 -14.38 -4.51 -11.26
CA PHE A 383 -13.44 -5.43 -11.88
C PHE A 383 -11.97 -5.03 -11.64
N VAL A 384 -11.53 -3.86 -12.09
CA VAL A 384 -10.16 -3.35 -11.94
C VAL A 384 -10.17 -1.83 -11.90
N ARG A 385 -9.26 -1.23 -11.14
CA ARG A 385 -9.11 0.22 -10.93
C ARG A 385 -10.29 0.84 -10.17
N MET A 386 -10.00 1.70 -9.26
CA MET A 386 -10.94 2.47 -8.44
C MET A 386 -11.69 1.67 -7.36
N ASP A 387 -11.53 0.36 -7.27
CA ASP A 387 -12.12 -0.51 -6.25
C ASP A 387 -11.60 -0.17 -4.85
N ASP A 388 -10.30 -0.13 -4.69
CA ASP A 388 -9.60 0.27 -3.47
C ASP A 388 -9.83 1.75 -3.12
N ILE A 389 -9.88 2.62 -4.13
CA ILE A 389 -10.12 4.06 -3.95
C ILE A 389 -11.56 4.30 -3.47
N GLU A 390 -12.55 3.71 -4.15
CA GLU A 390 -13.96 3.83 -3.77
C GLU A 390 -14.18 3.38 -2.33
N TYR A 391 -13.67 2.17 -2.02
CA TYR A 391 -13.86 1.58 -0.70
C TYR A 391 -13.17 2.42 0.39
N SER A 392 -11.98 2.93 0.10
CA SER A 392 -11.24 3.81 1.00
C SER A 392 -11.95 5.14 1.26
N VAL A 393 -12.36 5.85 0.21
CA VAL A 393 -12.98 7.19 0.29
C VAL A 393 -14.22 7.19 1.17
N ARG A 394 -15.06 6.16 1.11
CA ARG A 394 -16.27 6.08 1.94
C ARG A 394 -16.05 5.57 3.36
N ASN A 395 -14.95 4.86 3.63
CA ASN A 395 -14.73 4.17 4.89
C ASN A 395 -13.63 4.76 5.76
N ILE A 396 -12.59 5.37 5.17
CA ILE A 396 -11.44 5.86 5.93
C ILE A 396 -11.79 7.18 6.61
N LYS A 397 -11.77 7.16 7.95
CA LYS A 397 -11.79 8.36 8.79
C LYS A 397 -10.41 8.69 9.35
N GLU A 398 -9.59 7.69 9.59
CA GLU A 398 -8.20 7.80 9.98
C GLU A 398 -7.38 6.74 9.24
N ALA A 399 -6.32 7.15 8.58
CA ALA A 399 -5.35 6.26 7.96
C ALA A 399 -3.98 6.45 8.61
N ILE A 400 -3.39 5.37 9.05
CA ILE A 400 -2.11 5.36 9.75
C ILE A 400 -1.08 4.66 8.87
N SER A 401 0.10 5.25 8.75
CA SER A 401 1.27 4.61 8.16
C SER A 401 2.44 4.67 9.12
N LEU A 402 3.31 3.67 9.10
CA LEU A 402 4.52 3.57 9.91
C LEU A 402 5.70 3.20 9.04
N ASN A 403 6.87 3.81 9.27
CA ASN A 403 8.09 3.34 8.65
C ASN A 403 8.31 1.85 8.98
N GLY A 404 8.73 1.08 7.98
CA GLY A 404 8.90 -0.37 8.10
C GLY A 404 7.65 -1.21 7.84
N ILE A 405 6.44 -0.60 7.68
CA ILE A 405 5.27 -1.27 7.10
C ILE A 405 5.23 -0.90 5.61
N CYS A 406 5.72 -1.79 4.77
CA CYS A 406 5.84 -1.54 3.33
C CYS A 406 5.86 -2.84 2.52
N VAL A 407 5.64 -2.67 1.23
CA VAL A 407 5.86 -3.69 0.21
C VAL A 407 6.71 -3.11 -0.92
N TRP A 408 7.46 -3.96 -1.62
CA TRP A 408 8.08 -3.60 -2.89
C TRP A 408 7.21 -4.12 -4.02
N HIS A 409 6.88 -3.21 -4.92
CA HIS A 409 6.00 -3.50 -6.05
C HIS A 409 6.58 -2.87 -7.33
N ASP A 410 6.27 -3.45 -8.48
CA ASP A 410 6.62 -2.87 -9.77
C ASP A 410 6.03 -1.46 -9.91
N ALA A 411 6.86 -0.52 -10.35
CA ALA A 411 6.43 0.86 -10.53
C ALA A 411 5.30 0.96 -11.56
N PHE A 412 4.27 1.75 -11.25
CA PHE A 412 3.12 1.96 -12.16
C PHE A 412 3.53 2.64 -13.46
N ASP A 413 4.62 3.43 -13.44
CA ASP A 413 5.15 4.09 -14.63
C ASP A 413 5.42 3.11 -15.78
N ASN A 414 5.75 1.85 -15.44
CA ASN A 414 6.04 0.76 -16.38
C ASN A 414 4.78 0.05 -16.88
N LYS A 415 3.60 0.33 -16.31
CA LYS A 415 2.33 -0.37 -16.58
C LYS A 415 1.28 0.53 -17.22
N TYR A 416 1.69 1.63 -17.89
CA TYR A 416 0.74 2.50 -18.57
C TYR A 416 -0.03 1.76 -19.67
N SER A 417 -1.36 1.90 -19.66
CA SER A 417 -2.25 1.27 -20.62
C SER A 417 -3.49 2.14 -20.80
N THR A 418 -3.80 2.51 -22.03
CA THR A 418 -5.00 3.30 -22.33
C THR A 418 -6.28 2.56 -21.98
N LEU A 419 -6.30 1.23 -22.09
CA LEU A 419 -7.42 0.42 -21.61
C LEU A 419 -7.66 0.63 -20.11
N MET A 420 -6.58 0.62 -19.31
CA MET A 420 -6.71 0.81 -17.86
C MET A 420 -7.05 2.25 -17.47
N GLU A 421 -6.44 3.23 -18.14
CA GLU A 421 -6.56 4.65 -17.78
C GLU A 421 -7.74 5.35 -18.42
N ASP A 422 -8.01 5.09 -19.70
CA ASP A 422 -9.02 5.81 -20.48
C ASP A 422 -10.36 5.10 -20.53
N TYR A 423 -10.39 3.77 -20.28
CA TYR A 423 -11.65 3.03 -20.16
C TYR A 423 -12.00 2.74 -18.70
N PHE A 424 -11.27 1.82 -18.03
CA PHE A 424 -11.66 1.38 -16.69
C PHE A 424 -11.58 2.50 -15.66
N MET A 425 -10.42 3.14 -15.51
CA MET A 425 -10.24 4.19 -14.50
C MET A 425 -11.16 5.37 -14.75
N PHE A 426 -11.32 5.79 -16.01
CA PHE A 426 -12.18 6.92 -16.35
C PHE A 426 -13.66 6.61 -16.05
N ARG A 427 -14.19 5.47 -16.54
CA ARG A 427 -15.57 5.03 -16.29
C ARG A 427 -15.86 4.91 -14.80
N ASN A 428 -14.99 4.19 -14.08
CA ASN A 428 -15.18 3.94 -12.66
C ASN A 428 -15.09 5.21 -11.82
N ASN A 429 -14.23 6.17 -12.24
CA ASN A 429 -14.14 7.49 -11.62
C ASN A 429 -15.45 8.29 -11.74
N LEU A 430 -16.15 8.20 -12.88
CA LEU A 430 -17.49 8.80 -13.04
C LEU A 430 -18.49 8.21 -12.03
N VAL A 431 -18.42 6.90 -11.76
CA VAL A 431 -19.28 6.25 -10.75
C VAL A 431 -18.91 6.72 -9.35
N VAL A 432 -17.61 6.74 -9.00
CA VAL A 432 -17.14 7.20 -7.68
C VAL A 432 -17.60 8.64 -7.42
N ASP A 433 -17.46 9.52 -8.42
CA ASP A 433 -17.94 10.90 -8.29
C ASP A 433 -19.47 10.97 -8.20
N ALA A 434 -20.18 10.21 -9.00
CA ALA A 434 -21.63 10.17 -8.94
C ALA A 434 -22.15 9.74 -7.57
N VAL A 435 -21.49 8.80 -6.90
CA VAL A 435 -21.89 8.28 -5.58
C VAL A 435 -21.38 9.13 -4.43
N HIS A 436 -20.10 9.44 -4.41
CA HIS A 436 -19.40 10.05 -3.26
C HIS A 436 -18.93 11.48 -3.51
N GLY A 437 -18.80 11.89 -4.78
CA GLY A 437 -18.21 13.16 -5.14
C GLY A 437 -19.16 14.35 -5.02
N GLU A 438 -18.55 15.54 -5.12
CA GLU A 438 -19.23 16.82 -5.18
C GLU A 438 -19.30 17.37 -6.62
N GLY A 439 -18.79 16.61 -7.60
CA GLY A 439 -18.79 17.00 -9.01
C GLY A 439 -20.21 17.18 -9.55
N ASP A 440 -20.31 18.06 -10.53
CA ASP A 440 -21.53 18.31 -11.28
C ASP A 440 -21.32 18.02 -12.77
N LYS A 441 -22.38 18.10 -13.54
CA LYS A 441 -22.33 17.87 -15.00
C LYS A 441 -21.31 18.75 -15.73
N TYR A 442 -21.00 19.95 -15.22
CA TYR A 442 -20.03 20.86 -15.84
C TYR A 442 -18.61 20.33 -15.64
N ILE A 443 -18.30 19.94 -14.39
CA ILE A 443 -16.97 19.43 -14.01
C ILE A 443 -16.68 18.11 -14.71
N VAL A 444 -17.62 17.14 -14.70
CA VAL A 444 -17.41 15.84 -15.36
C VAL A 444 -17.26 15.97 -16.88
N SER A 445 -18.07 16.84 -17.50
CA SER A 445 -17.97 17.08 -18.94
C SER A 445 -16.68 17.80 -19.32
N ALA A 446 -16.21 18.75 -18.51
CA ALA A 446 -14.93 19.38 -18.69
C ALA A 446 -13.76 18.39 -18.54
N PHE A 447 -13.83 17.49 -17.56
CA PHE A 447 -12.84 16.44 -17.35
C PHE A 447 -12.79 15.45 -18.50
N PHE A 448 -13.95 14.99 -18.99
CA PHE A 448 -14.02 14.20 -20.22
C PHE A 448 -13.39 14.92 -21.41
N THR A 449 -13.79 16.16 -21.64
CA THR A 449 -13.31 16.97 -22.76
C THR A 449 -11.78 17.12 -22.71
N PHE A 450 -11.23 17.40 -21.53
CA PHE A 450 -9.78 17.50 -21.33
C PHE A 450 -9.04 16.20 -21.69
N ARG A 451 -9.53 15.05 -21.17
CA ARG A 451 -8.93 13.75 -21.45
C ARG A 451 -9.05 13.38 -22.92
N PHE A 452 -10.22 13.59 -23.51
CA PHE A 452 -10.50 13.32 -24.91
C PHE A 452 -9.62 14.15 -25.85
N ILE A 453 -9.55 15.47 -25.65
CA ILE A 453 -8.68 16.35 -26.44
C ILE A 453 -7.21 15.95 -26.28
N ARG A 454 -6.77 15.57 -25.09
CA ARG A 454 -5.41 15.07 -24.87
C ARG A 454 -5.12 13.83 -25.74
N ALA A 455 -5.99 12.83 -25.76
CA ALA A 455 -5.85 11.64 -26.58
C ALA A 455 -5.83 12.00 -28.09
N MET A 456 -6.76 12.85 -28.54
CA MET A 456 -6.81 13.34 -29.91
C MET A 456 -5.52 14.08 -30.29
N PHE A 457 -4.99 14.96 -29.44
CA PHE A 457 -3.76 15.71 -29.70
C PHE A 457 -2.52 14.82 -29.77
N GLN A 458 -2.57 13.62 -29.22
CA GLN A 458 -1.54 12.60 -29.34
C GLN A 458 -1.74 11.68 -30.55
N SER A 459 -2.83 11.83 -31.29
CA SER A 459 -3.29 10.89 -32.33
C SER A 459 -3.49 9.49 -31.77
N ASP A 460 -3.78 9.37 -30.47
CA ASP A 460 -4.15 8.13 -29.79
C ASP A 460 -5.67 7.90 -29.93
N TYR A 461 -6.04 7.45 -31.12
CA TYR A 461 -7.44 7.22 -31.45
C TYR A 461 -8.05 6.09 -30.63
N GLY A 462 -7.23 5.08 -30.29
CA GLY A 462 -7.67 3.99 -29.42
C GLY A 462 -8.05 4.51 -28.04
N GLY A 463 -7.22 5.35 -27.43
CA GLY A 463 -7.52 6.01 -26.16
C GLY A 463 -8.75 6.90 -26.21
N ALA A 464 -8.91 7.69 -27.31
CA ALA A 464 -10.10 8.52 -27.52
C ALA A 464 -11.40 7.68 -27.66
N GLU A 465 -11.35 6.55 -28.38
CA GLU A 465 -12.48 5.61 -28.48
C GLU A 465 -12.80 5.00 -27.13
N LEU A 466 -11.80 4.56 -26.37
CA LEU A 466 -11.95 3.96 -25.03
C LEU A 466 -12.57 4.94 -24.03
N LEU A 467 -12.21 6.23 -24.08
CA LEU A 467 -12.87 7.27 -23.27
C LEU A 467 -14.36 7.39 -23.59
N CYS A 468 -14.72 7.41 -24.88
CA CYS A 468 -16.12 7.45 -25.29
C CYS A 468 -16.88 6.20 -24.85
N ASP A 469 -16.28 5.00 -25.00
CA ASP A 469 -16.89 3.74 -24.55
C ASP A 469 -17.10 3.72 -23.04
N GLY A 470 -16.12 4.22 -22.25
CA GLY A 470 -16.24 4.33 -20.81
C GLY A 470 -17.43 5.20 -20.38
N VAL A 471 -17.62 6.34 -21.07
CA VAL A 471 -18.80 7.19 -20.85
C VAL A 471 -20.08 6.47 -21.31
N ASP A 472 -20.07 5.84 -22.50
CA ASP A 472 -21.24 5.13 -23.03
C ASP A 472 -21.71 4.03 -22.06
N ASN A 473 -20.76 3.32 -21.42
CA ASN A 473 -21.09 2.30 -20.42
C ASN A 473 -21.55 2.90 -19.08
N PHE A 474 -20.99 4.02 -18.65
CA PHE A 474 -21.51 4.78 -17.50
C PHE A 474 -22.97 5.24 -17.74
N LEU A 475 -23.28 5.70 -18.95
CA LEU A 475 -24.62 6.17 -19.34
C LEU A 475 -25.68 5.06 -19.34
N LYS A 476 -25.31 3.77 -19.36
CA LYS A 476 -26.24 2.65 -19.17
C LYS A 476 -26.73 2.53 -17.72
N GLY A 477 -26.17 3.30 -16.79
CA GLY A 477 -26.54 3.28 -15.38
C GLY A 477 -25.99 2.08 -14.59
N PRO A 478 -26.43 1.91 -13.35
CA PRO A 478 -25.95 0.82 -12.47
C PRO A 478 -26.19 -0.58 -13.03
N GLU A 479 -27.23 -0.75 -13.88
CA GLU A 479 -27.58 -2.04 -14.48
C GLU A 479 -26.42 -2.62 -15.31
N PHE A 480 -25.58 -1.77 -15.91
CA PHE A 480 -24.39 -2.22 -16.62
C PHE A 480 -23.48 -3.08 -15.74
N PHE A 481 -23.21 -2.67 -14.51
CA PHE A 481 -22.32 -3.38 -13.59
C PHE A 481 -22.94 -4.67 -13.03
N LYS A 482 -24.28 -4.81 -13.05
CA LYS A 482 -24.97 -6.02 -12.63
C LYS A 482 -24.92 -7.11 -13.70
N THR A 483 -24.91 -6.73 -14.98
CA THR A 483 -25.15 -7.64 -16.11
C THR A 483 -23.91 -7.89 -16.98
N VAL A 484 -22.90 -7.01 -16.92
CA VAL A 484 -21.69 -7.15 -17.74
C VAL A 484 -20.87 -8.38 -17.34
N ASP A 485 -20.40 -9.14 -18.34
CA ASP A 485 -19.29 -10.07 -18.13
C ASP A 485 -17.97 -9.27 -18.18
N PRO A 486 -17.28 -9.11 -17.05
CA PRO A 486 -16.13 -8.22 -16.97
C PRO A 486 -14.91 -8.74 -17.76
N VAL A 487 -14.79 -10.05 -17.97
CA VAL A 487 -13.71 -10.66 -18.76
C VAL A 487 -13.93 -10.38 -20.24
N GLN A 488 -15.17 -10.53 -20.71
CA GLN A 488 -15.56 -10.22 -22.08
C GLN A 488 -15.43 -8.71 -22.34
N ASP A 489 -15.92 -7.86 -21.45
CA ASP A 489 -15.81 -6.40 -21.52
C ASP A 489 -14.33 -5.96 -21.68
N ARG A 490 -13.42 -6.53 -20.87
CA ARG A 490 -11.98 -6.27 -20.99
C ARG A 490 -11.41 -6.75 -22.32
N ALA A 491 -11.79 -7.93 -22.79
CA ALA A 491 -11.29 -8.48 -24.04
C ALA A 491 -11.73 -7.65 -25.24
N GLU A 492 -13.01 -7.24 -25.30
CA GLU A 492 -13.56 -6.41 -26.35
C GLU A 492 -12.87 -5.05 -26.44
N HIS A 493 -12.81 -4.31 -25.32
CA HIS A 493 -12.18 -2.98 -25.29
C HIS A 493 -10.65 -3.05 -25.43
N GLY A 494 -10.02 -4.14 -25.03
CA GLY A 494 -8.59 -4.39 -25.23
C GLY A 494 -8.16 -4.41 -26.69
N THR A 495 -9.07 -4.74 -27.62
CA THR A 495 -8.78 -4.71 -29.07
C THR A 495 -8.58 -3.29 -29.62
N LYS A 496 -9.10 -2.26 -28.95
CA LYS A 496 -9.03 -0.86 -29.35
C LYS A 496 -7.70 -0.20 -28.95
N GLN A 497 -7.02 -0.78 -27.97
CA GLN A 497 -5.74 -0.25 -27.50
C GLN A 497 -4.68 -0.36 -28.59
N THR A 498 -3.96 0.73 -28.86
CA THR A 498 -2.80 0.70 -29.75
C THR A 498 -1.71 -0.16 -29.12
N LYS A 499 -1.24 -1.18 -29.87
CA LYS A 499 -0.25 -2.13 -29.35
C LYS A 499 1.11 -1.48 -29.21
N ALA A 500 1.72 -1.62 -28.05
CA ALA A 500 3.12 -1.34 -27.82
C ALA A 500 3.97 -2.57 -28.26
N VAL A 501 5.12 -2.30 -28.87
CA VAL A 501 6.08 -3.33 -29.32
C VAL A 501 7.38 -3.10 -28.56
N PRO A 502 8.11 -4.15 -28.11
CA PRO A 502 9.43 -3.97 -27.53
C PRO A 502 10.35 -3.17 -28.49
N VAL A 503 11.15 -2.26 -27.95
CA VAL A 503 12.05 -1.42 -28.76
C VAL A 503 12.98 -2.26 -29.62
N GLY A 504 13.49 -3.38 -29.08
CA GLY A 504 14.38 -4.30 -29.79
C GLY A 504 13.73 -5.05 -30.96
N ASP A 505 12.39 -5.16 -30.97
CA ASP A 505 11.63 -5.88 -32.01
C ASP A 505 11.08 -4.93 -33.08
N TYR A 506 11.36 -3.64 -32.98
CA TYR A 506 10.86 -2.64 -33.91
C TYR A 506 11.86 -2.39 -35.04
N ASP A 507 11.70 -3.08 -36.17
CA ASP A 507 12.62 -3.11 -37.33
C ASP A 507 13.03 -1.75 -37.95
N LYS A 508 12.35 -0.68 -37.57
CA LYS A 508 12.58 0.68 -38.12
C LYS A 508 13.19 1.63 -37.10
N PHE A 509 13.75 1.09 -36.02
CA PHE A 509 14.13 1.88 -34.88
C PHE A 509 15.67 2.03 -34.78
N ASP A 510 16.18 3.09 -35.41
CA ASP A 510 17.59 3.51 -35.28
C ASP A 510 17.72 4.72 -34.34
N VAL A 511 17.10 4.64 -33.14
CA VAL A 511 17.17 5.76 -32.18
C VAL A 511 17.93 5.34 -30.94
N PHE A 512 18.98 6.06 -30.63
CA PHE A 512 19.69 5.93 -29.39
C PHE A 512 18.92 6.63 -28.25
N TYR A 513 18.95 6.02 -27.06
CA TYR A 513 18.31 6.59 -25.85
C TYR A 513 18.69 8.06 -25.61
N GLY A 514 19.96 8.45 -25.85
CA GLY A 514 20.44 9.81 -25.71
C GLY A 514 19.74 10.81 -26.65
N GLU A 515 19.44 10.41 -27.90
CA GLU A 515 18.71 11.24 -28.87
C GLU A 515 17.24 11.40 -28.46
N PHE A 516 16.61 10.33 -27.99
CA PHE A 516 15.26 10.36 -27.45
C PHE A 516 15.17 11.33 -26.27
N ARG A 517 16.05 11.20 -25.28
CA ARG A 517 16.10 12.09 -24.11
C ARG A 517 16.38 13.54 -24.51
N ALA A 518 17.31 13.78 -25.41
CA ALA A 518 17.60 15.11 -25.91
C ALA A 518 16.40 15.74 -26.64
N ALA A 519 15.59 14.95 -27.35
CA ALA A 519 14.37 15.41 -28.01
C ALA A 519 13.27 15.76 -26.98
N VAL A 520 13.16 14.98 -25.89
CA VAL A 520 12.25 15.24 -24.77
C VAL A 520 12.65 16.51 -24.03
N ASP A 521 13.92 16.66 -23.67
CA ASP A 521 14.42 17.76 -22.82
C ASP A 521 14.45 19.10 -23.55
N LYS A 522 14.69 19.12 -24.87
CA LYS A 522 14.70 20.34 -25.69
C LYS A 522 13.32 20.99 -25.94
N ASN A 523 12.27 20.45 -25.40
CA ASN A 523 10.89 20.80 -25.74
C ASN A 523 10.40 22.09 -25.06
N ARG A 524 11.16 23.18 -25.15
CA ARG A 524 10.67 24.54 -24.83
C ARG A 524 9.81 25.06 -25.96
N GLU A 525 8.59 25.46 -25.66
CA GLU A 525 7.63 25.99 -26.63
C GLU A 525 7.45 27.51 -26.40
N SER A 526 7.57 28.32 -27.47
CA SER A 526 7.20 29.73 -27.39
C SER A 526 5.69 29.91 -27.30
N ILE A 527 5.23 31.01 -26.70
CA ILE A 527 3.80 31.33 -26.57
C ILE A 527 3.11 31.36 -27.94
N ILE A 528 3.75 31.90 -28.98
CA ILE A 528 3.21 31.97 -30.35
C ILE A 528 3.00 30.56 -30.90
N LYS A 529 3.98 29.66 -30.73
CA LYS A 529 3.89 28.27 -31.16
C LYS A 529 2.79 27.53 -30.41
N GLN A 530 2.63 27.79 -29.13
CA GLN A 530 1.56 27.23 -28.30
C GLN A 530 0.17 27.63 -28.81
N TRP A 531 -0.05 28.92 -29.07
CA TRP A 531 -1.31 29.40 -29.64
C TRP A 531 -1.57 28.79 -31.02
N PHE A 532 -0.57 28.77 -31.92
CA PHE A 532 -0.70 28.14 -33.23
C PHE A 532 -1.06 26.66 -33.13
N ARG A 533 -0.47 25.95 -32.17
CA ARG A 533 -0.76 24.56 -31.90
C ARG A 533 -2.23 24.35 -31.45
N TYR A 534 -2.73 25.17 -30.55
CA TYR A 534 -4.14 25.09 -30.14
C TYR A 534 -5.10 25.46 -31.27
N LEU A 535 -4.85 26.52 -32.02
CA LEU A 535 -5.68 26.92 -33.14
C LEU A 535 -5.72 25.86 -34.23
N THR A 536 -4.66 25.10 -34.42
CA THR A 536 -4.60 24.02 -35.40
C THR A 536 -5.00 22.65 -34.85
N LEU A 537 -5.59 22.60 -33.66
CA LEU A 537 -5.92 21.34 -32.92
C LEU A 537 -4.71 20.40 -32.88
N ASN A 538 -3.58 20.88 -32.37
CA ASN A 538 -2.30 20.19 -32.34
C ASN A 538 -1.78 19.75 -33.73
N GLY A 539 -2.11 20.51 -34.75
CA GLY A 539 -1.72 20.26 -36.15
C GLY A 539 -2.72 19.42 -36.93
N HIS A 540 -3.84 18.94 -36.33
CA HIS A 540 -4.83 18.14 -37.04
C HIS A 540 -5.56 18.88 -38.18
N LEU A 541 -5.60 20.22 -38.15
CA LEU A 541 -6.12 21.04 -39.25
C LEU A 541 -5.07 21.36 -40.33
N LEU A 542 -3.79 21.02 -40.12
CA LEU A 542 -2.74 21.28 -41.09
C LEU A 542 -2.78 20.28 -42.26
N PRO A 543 -2.56 20.73 -43.49
CA PRO A 543 -2.32 19.82 -44.61
C PRO A 543 -1.12 18.92 -44.36
N SER A 544 -1.23 17.66 -44.76
CA SER A 544 -0.16 16.67 -44.54
C SER A 544 1.19 17.10 -45.14
N ALA A 545 1.17 17.90 -46.22
CA ALA A 545 2.39 18.44 -46.86
C ALA A 545 3.21 19.35 -45.93
N LEU A 546 2.55 20.00 -44.94
CA LEU A 546 3.20 20.92 -43.98
C LEU A 546 3.66 20.21 -42.69
N MET A 547 3.54 18.89 -42.64
CA MET A 547 3.87 18.13 -41.45
C MET A 547 5.16 17.32 -41.61
N HIS A 548 5.89 17.13 -40.52
CA HIS A 548 7.01 16.18 -40.48
C HIS A 548 6.52 14.75 -40.75
N ARG A 549 7.31 13.99 -41.50
CA ARG A 549 6.96 12.59 -41.83
C ARG A 549 6.85 11.74 -40.57
N SER A 550 7.82 11.83 -39.68
CA SER A 550 7.87 11.07 -38.42
C SER A 550 8.61 11.88 -37.34
N GLY A 551 8.49 11.43 -36.09
CA GLY A 551 9.25 11.95 -34.94
C GLY A 551 8.92 11.20 -33.65
N PHE A 552 9.65 11.52 -32.59
CA PHE A 552 9.55 10.85 -31.30
C PHE A 552 8.72 11.64 -30.30
N ALA A 553 8.07 10.95 -29.39
CA ALA A 553 7.43 11.53 -28.21
C ALA A 553 7.54 10.55 -27.03
N GLU A 554 7.52 11.07 -25.83
CA GLU A 554 7.33 10.25 -24.63
C GLU A 554 5.86 9.85 -24.51
N TYR A 555 5.59 8.57 -24.16
CA TYR A 555 4.26 8.02 -24.02
C TYR A 555 4.07 7.40 -22.65
N GLY A 556 3.10 7.91 -21.89
CA GLY A 556 2.83 7.48 -20.52
C GLY A 556 2.12 8.57 -19.71
N TYR A 557 2.20 8.47 -18.40
CA TYR A 557 1.56 9.44 -17.47
C TYR A 557 2.11 10.87 -17.66
N GLY A 558 3.41 11.03 -17.91
CA GLY A 558 4.10 12.31 -18.14
C GLY A 558 4.03 12.87 -19.54
N SER A 559 3.37 12.18 -20.46
CA SER A 559 3.31 12.54 -21.88
C SER A 559 2.69 13.91 -22.14
N HIS A 560 3.38 14.76 -22.90
CA HIS A 560 2.93 16.10 -23.28
C HIS A 560 2.49 16.15 -24.74
N SER A 561 1.23 16.57 -25.01
CA SER A 561 0.67 16.64 -26.37
C SER A 561 1.47 17.52 -27.33
N LYS A 562 2.25 18.51 -26.84
CA LYS A 562 3.14 19.34 -27.69
C LYS A 562 4.20 18.53 -28.45
N MET A 563 4.60 17.36 -27.89
CA MET A 563 5.60 16.50 -28.54
C MET A 563 5.06 15.79 -29.78
N PHE A 564 3.75 15.72 -29.95
CA PHE A 564 3.06 15.11 -31.10
C PHE A 564 2.75 16.13 -32.22
N PHE A 565 2.94 17.43 -31.95
CA PHE A 565 2.56 18.50 -32.87
C PHE A 565 3.22 18.39 -34.23
N GLY A 566 2.43 18.48 -35.31
CA GLY A 566 2.90 18.57 -36.68
C GLY A 566 3.58 17.30 -37.21
N LYS A 567 3.32 16.13 -36.65
CA LYS A 567 3.85 14.83 -37.08
C LYS A 567 2.76 13.98 -37.73
N ARG A 568 3.09 13.29 -38.84
CA ARG A 568 2.17 12.33 -39.48
C ARG A 568 2.20 11.00 -38.75
N THR A 569 3.40 10.59 -38.34
CA THR A 569 3.64 9.38 -37.52
C THR A 569 4.46 9.78 -36.31
N THR A 570 4.02 9.38 -35.13
CA THR A 570 4.78 9.57 -33.89
C THR A 570 5.17 8.20 -33.36
N LEU A 571 6.46 7.99 -33.14
CA LEU A 571 6.98 6.88 -32.37
C LEU A 571 6.94 7.29 -30.91
N ALA A 572 5.93 6.81 -30.22
CA ALA A 572 5.65 7.13 -28.84
C ALA A 572 6.32 6.08 -27.95
N ILE A 573 7.35 6.48 -27.19
CA ILE A 573 8.25 5.60 -26.44
C ILE A 573 7.93 5.75 -24.97
N ASP A 574 7.87 4.63 -24.25
CA ASP A 574 7.70 4.67 -22.79
C ASP A 574 8.91 5.32 -22.08
N PRO A 575 8.74 5.87 -20.87
CA PRO A 575 9.80 6.60 -20.15
C PRO A 575 11.06 5.78 -19.89
N ASN A 576 10.95 4.44 -19.84
CA ASN A 576 12.07 3.52 -19.59
C ASN A 576 12.72 3.00 -20.88
N PHE A 577 12.27 3.48 -22.04
CA PHE A 577 12.80 3.07 -23.34
C PHE A 577 12.68 1.57 -23.63
N GLN A 578 11.62 0.93 -23.14
CA GLN A 578 11.39 -0.51 -23.31
C GLN A 578 10.45 -0.84 -24.46
N THR A 579 9.44 0.04 -24.68
CA THR A 579 8.42 -0.17 -25.69
C THR A 579 8.21 1.05 -26.58
N VAL A 580 7.78 0.81 -27.80
CA VAL A 580 7.38 1.83 -28.77
C VAL A 580 5.95 1.58 -29.25
N THR A 581 5.15 2.64 -29.28
CA THR A 581 3.80 2.65 -29.83
C THR A 581 3.77 3.56 -31.04
N GLU A 582 3.41 3.02 -32.20
CA GLU A 582 3.31 3.81 -33.42
C GLU A 582 1.93 4.45 -33.55
N LEU A 583 1.88 5.79 -33.44
CA LEU A 583 0.66 6.58 -33.55
C LEU A 583 0.63 7.33 -34.88
N LYS A 584 -0.34 6.96 -35.74
CA LYS A 584 -0.48 7.52 -37.08
C LYS A 584 -1.69 8.41 -37.17
N ARG A 585 -1.47 9.66 -37.63
CA ARG A 585 -2.55 10.60 -37.89
C ARG A 585 -3.44 10.15 -39.07
N SER A 586 -4.74 10.31 -38.91
CA SER A 586 -5.75 10.03 -39.94
C SER A 586 -6.86 11.08 -39.90
N SER A 587 -6.95 11.91 -40.92
CA SER A 587 -7.99 12.97 -41.02
C SER A 587 -9.41 12.37 -41.01
N LYS A 588 -9.59 11.16 -41.54
CA LYS A 588 -10.89 10.45 -41.46
C LYS A 588 -11.24 10.11 -40.01
N LYS A 589 -10.29 9.57 -39.26
CA LYS A 589 -10.50 9.28 -37.84
C LYS A 589 -10.66 10.56 -37.01
N ASP A 590 -9.92 11.63 -37.34
CA ASP A 590 -10.10 12.92 -36.69
C ASP A 590 -11.54 13.39 -36.72
N VAL A 591 -12.16 13.47 -37.92
CA VAL A 591 -13.56 13.92 -38.08
C VAL A 591 -14.53 13.01 -37.35
N GLN A 592 -14.37 11.68 -37.50
CA GLN A 592 -15.25 10.69 -36.85
C GLN A 592 -15.20 10.77 -35.33
N LEU A 593 -14.01 10.86 -34.76
CA LEU A 593 -13.85 10.87 -33.32
C LEU A 593 -14.20 12.21 -32.68
N TYR A 594 -13.89 13.35 -33.31
CA TYR A 594 -14.38 14.64 -32.83
C TYR A 594 -15.91 14.69 -32.79
N ALA A 595 -16.58 14.21 -33.87
CA ALA A 595 -18.04 14.13 -33.89
C ALA A 595 -18.58 13.21 -32.77
N ARG A 596 -17.97 12.03 -32.56
CA ARG A 596 -18.30 11.11 -31.49
C ARG A 596 -18.07 11.74 -30.12
N GLY A 597 -16.89 12.35 -29.88
CA GLY A 597 -16.55 12.98 -28.61
C GLY A 597 -17.50 14.10 -28.21
N ILE A 598 -17.90 14.96 -29.19
CA ILE A 598 -18.91 16.01 -28.96
C ILE A 598 -20.25 15.37 -28.56
N SER A 599 -20.74 14.36 -29.31
CA SER A 599 -21.97 13.65 -28.98
C SER A 599 -21.93 13.00 -27.60
N THR A 600 -20.81 12.34 -27.26
CA THR A 600 -20.61 11.71 -25.96
C THR A 600 -20.61 12.75 -24.83
N CYS A 601 -19.93 13.88 -25.03
CA CYS A 601 -19.89 14.97 -24.05
C CYS A 601 -21.29 15.57 -23.81
N LEU A 602 -22.05 15.78 -24.87
CA LEU A 602 -23.42 16.30 -24.74
C LEU A 602 -24.34 15.35 -24.00
N ARG A 603 -24.26 14.03 -24.28
CA ARG A 603 -25.04 13.02 -23.54
C ARG A 603 -24.60 12.97 -22.08
N LEU A 604 -23.31 12.97 -21.79
CA LEU A 604 -22.81 13.02 -20.42
C LEU A 604 -23.37 14.24 -19.69
N PHE A 605 -23.31 15.41 -20.31
CA PHE A 605 -23.80 16.66 -19.74
C PHE A 605 -25.31 16.63 -19.45
N THR A 606 -26.12 16.05 -20.33
CA THR A 606 -27.59 16.03 -20.19
C THR A 606 -28.06 14.96 -19.20
N GLU A 607 -27.38 13.81 -19.13
CA GLU A 607 -27.82 12.64 -18.37
C GLU A 607 -27.19 12.54 -16.97
N TYR A 608 -26.08 13.24 -16.71
CA TYR A 608 -25.28 13.04 -15.49
C TYR A 608 -26.09 13.23 -14.20
N ASP A 609 -26.89 14.29 -14.10
CA ASP A 609 -27.65 14.58 -12.88
C ASP A 609 -28.71 13.51 -12.58
N ARG A 610 -29.31 12.90 -13.62
CA ARG A 610 -30.23 11.76 -13.50
C ARG A 610 -29.47 10.53 -13.02
N LEU A 611 -28.39 10.17 -13.72
CA LEU A 611 -27.58 8.99 -13.41
C LEU A 611 -26.94 9.05 -12.02
N ARG A 612 -26.50 10.23 -11.59
CA ARG A 612 -26.00 10.44 -10.24
C ARG A 612 -27.02 9.99 -9.17
N LYS A 613 -28.31 10.30 -9.35
CA LYS A 613 -29.38 9.85 -8.45
C LYS A 613 -29.56 8.34 -8.51
N GLU A 614 -29.53 7.76 -9.70
CA GLU A 614 -29.68 6.30 -9.90
C GLU A 614 -28.51 5.53 -9.27
N TYR A 615 -27.25 5.94 -9.54
CA TYR A 615 -26.08 5.31 -8.93
C TYR A 615 -26.13 5.40 -7.40
N LYS A 616 -26.51 6.54 -6.83
CA LYS A 616 -26.66 6.69 -5.36
C LYS A 616 -27.74 5.78 -4.79
N ALA A 617 -28.87 5.65 -5.47
CA ALA A 617 -29.98 4.83 -5.01
C ALA A 617 -29.65 3.32 -5.06
N GLU A 618 -28.97 2.87 -6.13
CA GLU A 618 -28.64 1.46 -6.34
C GLU A 618 -27.36 1.01 -5.63
N PHE A 619 -26.53 1.93 -5.18
CA PHE A 619 -25.21 1.65 -4.58
C PHE A 619 -25.29 0.64 -3.42
N PRO A 620 -26.20 0.77 -2.42
CA PRO A 620 -26.30 -0.19 -1.33
C PRO A 620 -26.68 -1.61 -1.79
N ALA A 621 -27.48 -1.70 -2.86
CA ALA A 621 -27.87 -2.99 -3.43
C ALA A 621 -26.72 -3.73 -4.10
N MET A 622 -25.67 -3.01 -4.53
CA MET A 622 -24.51 -3.56 -5.25
C MET A 622 -23.26 -3.75 -4.35
N THR A 623 -23.32 -3.31 -3.11
CA THR A 623 -22.20 -3.39 -2.15
C THR A 623 -22.52 -4.28 -0.95
N ASN A 624 -23.42 -5.26 -1.12
CA ASN A 624 -23.81 -6.20 -0.08
C ASN A 624 -23.48 -7.65 -0.45
N GLU A 625 -23.49 -8.51 0.56
CA GLU A 625 -23.12 -9.93 0.42
C GLU A 625 -24.07 -10.70 -0.49
N VAL A 626 -25.37 -10.35 -0.52
CA VAL A 626 -26.36 -11.03 -1.37
C VAL A 626 -26.04 -10.79 -2.84
N PHE A 627 -25.74 -9.54 -3.21
CA PHE A 627 -25.29 -9.19 -4.55
C PHE A 627 -24.02 -9.97 -4.94
N TRP A 628 -23.01 -9.94 -4.09
CA TRP A 628 -21.73 -10.56 -4.38
C TRP A 628 -21.83 -12.09 -4.44
N THR A 629 -22.66 -12.72 -3.60
CA THR A 629 -22.93 -14.16 -3.66
C THR A 629 -23.47 -14.56 -5.02
N HIS A 630 -24.44 -13.80 -5.55
CA HIS A 630 -24.99 -14.02 -6.88
C HIS A 630 -23.98 -13.69 -7.99
N TYR A 631 -23.33 -12.51 -7.92
CA TYR A 631 -22.38 -12.04 -8.92
C TYR A 631 -21.18 -12.99 -9.09
N LEU A 632 -20.68 -13.58 -7.99
CA LEU A 632 -19.61 -14.58 -7.99
C LEU A 632 -20.11 -16.01 -8.23
N ARG A 633 -21.41 -16.22 -8.47
CA ARG A 633 -22.07 -17.52 -8.70
C ARG A 633 -21.82 -18.53 -7.57
N LEU A 634 -21.77 -18.06 -6.34
CA LEU A 634 -21.50 -18.92 -5.18
C LEU A 634 -22.70 -19.81 -4.83
N ASP A 635 -23.93 -19.36 -5.13
CA ASP A 635 -25.16 -20.14 -4.95
C ASP A 635 -25.19 -21.37 -5.86
N GLU A 636 -24.78 -21.21 -7.12
CA GLU A 636 -24.72 -22.31 -8.09
C GLU A 636 -23.70 -23.39 -7.65
N LYS A 637 -22.53 -22.96 -7.15
CA LYS A 637 -21.52 -23.88 -6.61
C LYS A 637 -22.02 -24.66 -5.40
N LYS A 638 -22.69 -23.98 -4.46
CA LYS A 638 -23.31 -24.63 -3.29
C LYS A 638 -24.39 -25.63 -3.67
N ALA A 639 -25.21 -25.32 -4.68
CA ALA A 639 -26.22 -26.21 -5.22
C ALA A 639 -25.60 -27.45 -5.87
N ALA A 640 -24.60 -27.27 -6.74
CA ALA A 640 -23.88 -28.36 -7.39
C ALA A 640 -23.15 -29.28 -6.39
N GLU A 641 -22.57 -28.75 -5.34
CA GLU A 641 -21.94 -29.55 -4.26
C GLU A 641 -22.97 -30.35 -3.46
N LYS A 642 -24.15 -29.78 -3.19
CA LYS A 642 -25.26 -30.50 -2.53
C LYS A 642 -25.75 -31.64 -3.40
N ASP A 643 -25.93 -31.43 -4.69
CA ASP A 643 -26.37 -32.46 -5.62
C ASP A 643 -25.35 -33.57 -5.79
N LYS A 644 -24.04 -33.22 -5.82
CA LYS A 644 -22.95 -34.19 -5.82
C LYS A 644 -22.91 -35.03 -4.52
N LYS A 645 -23.07 -34.42 -3.36
CA LYS A 645 -23.17 -35.15 -2.08
C LYS A 645 -24.40 -36.04 -1.99
N ARG A 646 -25.52 -35.65 -2.61
CA ARG A 646 -26.71 -36.50 -2.73
C ARG A 646 -26.49 -37.68 -3.67
N ALA A 647 -25.80 -37.46 -4.80
CA ALA A 647 -25.45 -38.52 -5.75
C ALA A 647 -24.45 -39.52 -5.15
N ASP A 648 -23.52 -39.07 -4.33
CA ASP A 648 -22.51 -39.91 -3.65
C ASP A 648 -23.05 -40.65 -2.40
N GLY A 649 -24.37 -40.60 -2.12
CA GLY A 649 -25.03 -41.38 -1.06
C GLY A 649 -24.69 -41.00 0.36
N LYS A 650 -24.08 -39.84 0.61
CA LYS A 650 -23.82 -39.32 1.96
C LYS A 650 -25.02 -38.53 2.49
N PRO A 651 -25.63 -38.91 3.65
CA PRO A 651 -26.70 -38.13 4.25
C PRO A 651 -26.18 -36.72 4.66
N PRO A 652 -27.04 -35.69 4.65
CA PRO A 652 -26.66 -34.35 5.11
C PRO A 652 -26.26 -34.44 6.57
N GLY A 653 -25.05 -33.88 6.88
CA GLY A 653 -24.41 -33.99 8.18
C GLY A 653 -25.34 -33.62 9.33
N GLY A 654 -25.66 -34.64 10.15
CA GLY A 654 -26.24 -34.44 11.46
C GLY A 654 -25.15 -33.87 12.39
N SER A 655 -25.48 -32.82 13.11
CA SER A 655 -24.71 -32.33 14.25
C SER A 655 -24.42 -33.48 15.20
N PRO A 656 -23.23 -33.62 15.78
CA PRO A 656 -23.02 -34.54 16.89
C PRO A 656 -23.80 -33.99 18.08
N ALA A 657 -24.88 -34.72 18.46
CA ALA A 657 -25.48 -34.60 19.75
C ALA A 657 -24.49 -35.17 20.79
N GLY A 658 -24.38 -34.48 21.92
CA GLY A 658 -23.38 -34.70 22.93
C GLY A 658 -23.36 -36.09 23.56
N GLU A 659 -22.20 -36.44 24.02
CA GLU A 659 -21.90 -37.10 25.31
C GLU A 659 -20.60 -36.52 25.87
#